data_fcc6a7490e2118c0049934133c35a692
#
_entry.id   fcc6a7490e2118c0049934133c35a692
#
_cell.length_a   1.000
_cell.length_b   1.000
_cell.length_c   1.000
_cell.angle_alpha   90.00
_cell.angle_beta   90.00
_cell.angle_gamma   90.00
#
_symmetry.space_group_name_H-M   'P 1'
#
loop_
_entity.id
_entity.type
_entity.pdbx_description
1 polymer ?
#
loop_
_entity_poly.entity_id
_entity_poly.type
_entity_poly.pdbx_seq_one_letter_code
_entity_poly.pdbx_strand_id
1 'polypeptide(L)'
;AQGVDEDNRRKFALSPRRYISEAMPETALAEESIDALFIETQQYSERVNGIDIWRKPVLPWIKPKNNSWLPESFGLYIGDPPDGEQVEIEPEQLDATIELLEQALEGGRDSVEIGGKSVPATVQALDSLRSLRHRFAPEAEETSGDDLAGASAGPLFLTVSENFEHIEYEENARGAVEDFIPPPFPKTVTSPPKHHQRAGFEWLAEAWINRLPGVLLADDMGLGKTYQLLSFLAWLRKEERISEPFLIVAPTGLLENWRQEIHLHLAEGALGEVLPVYGGSLGLLRQGRARDTGSGSAQLSAGVFDSYGVVLTTYETLRDYHMSFARQRFAIAVCDEVQKIKNAASQIRRAATTINARFRIAMTGTPVENRLQDLWTIMDWSWPKLLGASRDFERRFPEDDAKALIELRSQLVDRRESQPQVMLRRMKSEVLDGLPEKRIVKYEIEMPPIQAAHYSRAIEQAMLLRGSGQRGLMLKVLHELRGTSLFPRSPDGAEFSPEDSARLQAVFAALERIQASGEKVLVFCEDLAMQAKLAAEIRHRFELKYPVARIHGGVGPQARQQIVNEFQSRPAGFDVLILSPKAGGVGLTLTAANHVIHASRWWNPAIEDQATDRVYRIGQIRNVTVHIPLAVHPDPNLRDASFDLKLDQLMERKRGLSAQLLLPGETDGDLDNLF
;
A
#
# COMPACT_ATOMS: atom_id res chain seq x y z
N ALA A 1 27.07 1.62 28.59
CA ALA A 1 25.74 1.10 28.18
C ALA A 1 25.45 -0.33 28.65
N GLN A 2 26.45 -1.19 28.93
CA GLN A 2 26.23 -2.60 29.33
C GLN A 2 25.82 -2.81 30.80
N GLY A 3 25.78 -1.79 31.65
CA GLY A 3 25.42 -1.89 33.07
C GLY A 3 24.24 -1.05 33.50
N VAL A 4 23.54 -0.42 32.56
CA VAL A 4 22.39 0.46 32.86
C VAL A 4 21.11 -0.37 32.79
N ASP A 5 20.22 -0.25 33.80
CA ASP A 5 18.94 -0.94 33.83
C ASP A 5 18.03 -0.49 32.68
N GLU A 6 16.97 -1.26 32.45
CA GLU A 6 16.09 -1.08 31.30
C GLU A 6 15.32 0.24 31.33
N ASP A 7 14.94 0.73 32.50
CA ASP A 7 14.26 2.00 32.69
C ASP A 7 15.17 3.20 32.39
N ASN A 8 16.41 3.16 32.85
CA ASN A 8 17.40 4.19 32.58
C ASN A 8 17.86 4.21 31.12
N ARG A 9 17.93 3.04 30.47
CA ARG A 9 18.14 2.96 29.01
C ARG A 9 16.99 3.60 28.23
N ARG A 10 15.77 3.41 28.71
CA ARG A 10 14.57 3.95 28.10
C ARG A 10 14.49 5.48 28.26
N LYS A 11 14.81 6.01 29.46
CA LYS A 11 14.91 7.47 29.72
C LYS A 11 15.99 8.11 28.86
N PHE A 12 17.15 7.45 28.75
CA PHE A 12 18.23 7.90 27.88
C PHE A 12 17.81 7.90 26.38
N ALA A 13 17.12 6.86 25.91
CA ALA A 13 16.65 6.78 24.53
C ALA A 13 15.60 7.86 24.20
N LEU A 14 14.75 8.21 25.17
CA LEU A 14 13.71 9.23 24.98
C LEU A 14 14.24 10.66 24.99
N SER A 15 15.23 10.95 25.80
CA SER A 15 15.77 12.31 25.93
C SER A 15 17.26 12.26 26.31
N PRO A 16 18.16 11.90 25.36
CA PRO A 16 19.56 11.67 25.66
C PRO A 16 20.25 12.91 26.22
N ARG A 17 19.98 14.11 25.66
CA ARG A 17 20.55 15.38 26.16
C ARG A 17 20.17 15.65 27.60
N ARG A 18 18.89 15.53 27.94
CA ARG A 18 18.38 15.75 29.28
C ARG A 18 18.93 14.74 30.29
N TYR A 19 18.96 13.45 29.89
CA TYR A 19 19.52 12.40 30.75
C TYR A 19 21.00 12.59 31.03
N ILE A 20 21.80 13.02 30.04
CA ILE A 20 23.22 13.30 30.25
C ILE A 20 23.42 14.56 31.12
N SER A 21 22.66 15.62 30.87
CA SER A 21 22.75 16.83 31.71
C SER A 21 22.29 16.61 33.16
N GLU A 22 21.29 15.76 33.37
CA GLU A 22 20.84 15.40 34.74
C GLU A 22 21.78 14.39 35.43
N ALA A 23 22.46 13.52 34.69
CA ALA A 23 23.35 12.49 35.23
C ALA A 23 24.78 12.96 35.46
N MET A 24 25.18 14.14 34.94
CA MET A 24 26.54 14.68 35.08
C MET A 24 26.56 15.93 36.00
N PRO A 25 27.52 16.02 36.95
CA PRO A 25 27.67 17.20 37.76
C PRO A 25 28.05 18.44 36.94
N GLU A 26 27.55 19.60 37.33
CA GLU A 26 27.63 20.92 36.66
C GLU A 26 29.02 21.39 36.20
N THR A 27 30.08 20.65 36.49
CA THR A 27 31.47 21.05 36.21
C THR A 27 32.12 20.31 35.07
N ALA A 28 31.43 19.38 34.40
CA ALA A 28 32.16 18.41 33.54
C ALA A 28 32.10 18.68 32.04
N LEU A 29 31.07 19.32 31.48
CA LEU A 29 30.97 19.48 30.02
C LEU A 29 30.28 20.81 29.66
N ALA A 30 30.94 21.64 28.85
CA ALA A 30 30.29 22.74 28.13
C ALA A 30 29.24 22.19 27.14
N GLU A 31 28.17 22.95 26.83
CA GLU A 31 27.12 22.56 25.85
C GLU A 31 27.69 22.08 24.52
N GLU A 32 28.79 22.69 24.06
CA GLU A 32 29.54 22.28 22.86
C GLU A 32 30.11 20.85 22.93
N SER A 33 30.41 20.34 24.16
CA SER A 33 30.93 18.99 24.35
C SER A 33 29.81 17.95 24.35
N ILE A 34 28.59 18.34 24.72
CA ILE A 34 27.40 17.48 24.63
C ILE A 34 27.02 17.32 23.15
N ASP A 35 27.06 18.37 22.36
CA ASP A 35 26.79 18.31 20.92
C ASP A 35 27.82 17.45 20.15
N ALA A 36 29.08 17.45 20.59
CA ALA A 36 30.11 16.56 20.05
C ALA A 36 29.84 15.06 20.34
N LEU A 37 29.16 14.73 21.45
CA LEU A 37 28.76 13.34 21.77
C LEU A 37 27.62 12.83 20.88
N PHE A 38 26.88 13.72 20.22
CA PHE A 38 25.76 13.37 19.33
C PHE A 38 26.13 13.31 17.85
N ILE A 39 27.42 13.30 17.49
CA ILE A 39 27.92 13.07 16.12
C ILE A 39 27.41 11.72 15.54
N GLU A 40 26.95 10.78 16.39
CA GLU A 40 26.28 9.55 15.94
C GLU A 40 25.01 9.80 15.11
N THR A 41 24.36 10.98 15.19
CA THR A 41 23.22 11.34 14.35
C THR A 41 23.56 11.45 12.86
N GLN A 42 24.81 11.59 12.49
CA GLN A 42 25.27 11.55 11.09
C GLN A 42 25.11 10.16 10.43
N GLN A 43 24.83 9.13 11.22
CA GLN A 43 24.55 7.77 10.70
C GLN A 43 23.13 7.61 10.20
N TYR A 44 22.19 8.44 10.65
CA TYR A 44 20.80 8.40 10.22
C TYR A 44 20.54 9.30 9.00
N SER A 45 19.41 9.12 8.35
CA SER A 45 18.97 10.05 7.31
C SER A 45 18.70 11.43 7.91
N GLU A 46 18.85 12.48 7.11
CA GLU A 46 18.59 13.88 7.51
C GLU A 46 17.16 14.12 8.04
N ARG A 47 16.25 13.20 7.79
CA ARG A 47 14.87 13.26 8.29
C ARG A 47 14.70 12.76 9.72
N VAL A 48 15.71 12.14 10.31
CA VAL A 48 15.64 11.60 11.68
C VAL A 48 15.96 12.67 12.70
N ASN A 49 15.02 12.98 13.58
CA ASN A 49 15.15 14.04 14.60
C ASN A 49 15.42 13.49 16.00
N GLY A 50 15.07 12.24 16.27
CA GLY A 50 15.23 11.66 17.62
C GLY A 50 14.57 10.29 17.75
N ILE A 51 14.28 9.88 18.99
CA ILE A 51 13.57 8.65 19.34
C ILE A 51 12.40 9.00 20.24
N ASP A 52 11.20 8.47 19.98
CA ASP A 52 10.02 8.67 20.80
C ASP A 52 9.17 7.39 20.86
N ILE A 53 8.22 7.37 21.78
CA ILE A 53 7.21 6.32 21.88
C ILE A 53 6.22 6.51 20.75
N TRP A 54 6.01 5.47 19.95
CA TRP A 54 4.93 5.50 18.96
C TRP A 54 3.59 5.46 19.68
N ARG A 55 2.77 6.46 19.46
CA ARG A 55 1.40 6.55 19.92
C ARG A 55 0.45 6.32 18.76
N LYS A 56 -0.69 5.68 19.05
CA LYS A 56 -1.72 5.47 18.01
C LYS A 56 -2.13 6.84 17.44
N PRO A 57 -2.17 7.00 16.11
CA PRO A 57 -2.63 8.26 15.53
C PRO A 57 -4.07 8.54 15.95
N VAL A 58 -4.34 9.81 16.27
CA VAL A 58 -5.68 10.29 16.59
C VAL A 58 -6.08 11.24 15.47
N LEU A 59 -7.06 10.85 14.68
CA LEU A 59 -7.49 11.60 13.49
C LEU A 59 -8.90 12.15 13.68
N PRO A 60 -9.18 13.39 13.25
CA PRO A 60 -10.55 13.92 13.27
C PRO A 60 -11.41 13.20 12.22
N TRP A 61 -12.65 12.95 12.53
CA TRP A 61 -13.62 12.47 11.57
C TRP A 61 -14.90 13.28 11.60
N ILE A 62 -15.55 13.43 10.45
CA ILE A 62 -16.77 14.19 10.25
C ILE A 62 -17.71 13.37 9.37
N LYS A 63 -18.96 13.25 9.80
CA LYS A 63 -20.05 12.67 9.00
C LYS A 63 -20.88 13.81 8.45
N PRO A 64 -20.81 14.10 7.15
CA PRO A 64 -21.60 15.20 6.56
C PRO A 64 -23.08 14.84 6.52
N LYS A 65 -23.92 15.85 6.79
CA LYS A 65 -25.38 15.80 6.58
C LYS A 65 -25.70 16.27 5.17
N ASN A 66 -26.57 15.57 4.46
CA ASN A 66 -26.84 15.85 3.03
C ASN A 66 -27.46 17.21 2.74
N ASN A 67 -27.93 17.99 3.72
CA ASN A 67 -28.62 19.28 3.49
C ASN A 67 -28.51 20.32 4.62
N SER A 68 -27.48 20.32 5.45
CA SER A 68 -27.29 21.37 6.46
C SER A 68 -25.83 21.72 6.67
N TRP A 69 -25.55 22.96 7.09
CA TRP A 69 -24.22 23.51 7.36
C TRP A 69 -23.50 22.88 8.56
N LEU A 70 -24.22 22.13 9.42
CA LEU A 70 -23.66 21.42 10.55
C LEU A 70 -23.50 19.93 10.23
N PRO A 71 -22.39 19.27 10.62
CA PRO A 71 -22.22 17.84 10.47
C PRO A 71 -23.26 17.09 11.29
N GLU A 72 -23.62 15.89 10.86
CA GLU A 72 -24.52 15.01 11.60
C GLU A 72 -23.88 14.49 12.88
N SER A 73 -22.58 14.18 12.82
CA SER A 73 -21.73 13.86 13.95
C SER A 73 -20.25 14.02 13.60
N PHE A 74 -19.40 14.22 14.59
CA PHE A 74 -17.96 14.31 14.46
C PHE A 74 -17.25 13.81 15.70
N GLY A 75 -15.93 13.65 15.63
CA GLY A 75 -15.15 13.18 16.77
C GLY A 75 -13.73 12.78 16.40
N LEU A 76 -13.14 11.90 17.23
CA LEU A 76 -11.80 11.39 17.06
C LEU A 76 -11.80 9.93 16.64
N TYR A 77 -10.85 9.57 15.79
CA TYR A 77 -10.55 8.21 15.38
C TYR A 77 -9.19 7.81 15.94
N ILE A 78 -9.14 6.78 16.78
CA ILE A 78 -7.92 6.34 17.46
C ILE A 78 -7.38 5.10 16.78
N GLY A 79 -6.20 5.19 16.18
CA GLY A 79 -5.55 4.10 15.43
C GLY A 79 -5.69 4.21 13.93
N ASP A 80 -5.18 3.22 13.21
CA ASP A 80 -5.19 3.20 11.76
C ASP A 80 -6.55 2.71 11.20
N PRO A 81 -7.17 3.45 10.26
CA PRO A 81 -8.35 2.94 9.57
C PRO A 81 -8.03 1.67 8.76
N PRO A 82 -8.92 0.65 8.69
CA PRO A 82 -10.28 0.61 9.26
C PRO A 82 -10.37 0.02 10.68
N ASP A 83 -9.27 -0.39 11.30
CA ASP A 83 -9.24 -1.18 12.53
C ASP A 83 -9.20 -0.32 13.82
N GLY A 84 -9.20 0.99 13.68
CA GLY A 84 -9.16 1.93 14.79
C GLY A 84 -10.53 2.13 15.48
N GLU A 85 -10.49 2.76 16.65
CA GLU A 85 -11.64 3.02 17.50
C GLU A 85 -12.19 4.43 17.29
N GLN A 86 -13.51 4.59 17.08
CA GLN A 86 -14.15 5.89 16.91
C GLN A 86 -14.70 6.41 18.25
N VAL A 87 -14.40 7.65 18.56
CA VAL A 87 -14.93 8.40 19.69
C VAL A 87 -15.80 9.52 19.14
N GLU A 88 -17.09 9.50 19.42
CA GLU A 88 -18.03 10.55 19.02
C GLU A 88 -18.01 11.68 20.06
N ILE A 89 -18.10 12.92 19.58
CA ILE A 89 -18.08 14.13 20.45
C ILE A 89 -19.30 14.95 20.07
N GLU A 90 -20.12 15.26 21.06
CA GLU A 90 -21.25 16.16 20.87
C GLU A 90 -20.75 17.60 20.67
N PRO A 91 -21.37 18.40 19.76
CA PRO A 91 -20.92 19.77 19.49
C PRO A 91 -20.78 20.64 20.72
N GLU A 92 -21.68 20.47 21.68
CA GLU A 92 -21.72 21.23 22.93
C GLU A 92 -20.60 20.83 23.93
N GLN A 93 -19.98 19.68 23.71
CA GLN A 93 -18.91 19.15 24.56
C GLN A 93 -17.51 19.39 23.96
N LEU A 94 -17.41 19.97 22.77
CA LEU A 94 -16.14 20.09 22.04
C LEU A 94 -15.12 20.95 22.82
N ASP A 95 -15.53 22.13 23.31
CA ASP A 95 -14.65 23.04 24.06
C ASP A 95 -14.23 22.42 25.39
N ALA A 96 -15.17 21.81 26.11
CA ALA A 96 -14.86 21.10 27.37
C ALA A 96 -13.91 19.92 27.14
N THR A 97 -14.01 19.24 25.99
CA THR A 97 -13.13 18.13 25.61
C THR A 97 -11.72 18.64 25.28
N ILE A 98 -11.59 19.80 24.63
CA ILE A 98 -10.32 20.47 24.38
C ILE A 98 -9.64 20.83 25.71
N GLU A 99 -10.35 21.53 26.61
CA GLU A 99 -9.82 21.90 27.92
C GLU A 99 -9.39 20.67 28.76
N LEU A 100 -10.18 19.59 28.73
CA LEU A 100 -9.86 18.35 29.43
C LEU A 100 -8.57 17.71 28.89
N LEU A 101 -8.35 17.75 27.56
CA LEU A 101 -7.16 17.22 26.94
C LEU A 101 -5.94 18.11 27.19
N GLU A 102 -6.11 19.43 27.20
CA GLU A 102 -5.06 20.41 27.57
C GLU A 102 -4.59 20.21 29.00
N GLN A 103 -5.52 20.13 29.97
CA GLN A 103 -5.20 19.84 31.35
C GLN A 103 -4.54 18.47 31.56
N ALA A 104 -4.89 17.49 30.76
CA ALA A 104 -4.23 16.18 30.78
C ALA A 104 -2.80 16.23 30.26
N LEU A 105 -2.57 17.01 29.21
CA LEU A 105 -1.26 17.28 28.67
C LEU A 105 -0.36 18.01 29.63
N GLU A 106 -0.85 19.10 30.25
CA GLU A 106 -0.15 19.88 31.30
C GLU A 106 0.12 19.05 32.55
N GLY A 107 -0.82 18.19 32.93
CA GLY A 107 -0.70 17.32 34.12
C GLY A 107 0.08 16.03 33.89
N GLY A 108 0.66 15.81 32.68
CA GLY A 108 1.45 14.63 32.34
C GLY A 108 0.66 13.32 32.34
N ARG A 109 -0.64 13.35 32.06
CA ARG A 109 -1.48 12.15 31.96
C ARG A 109 -1.39 11.56 30.55
N ASP A 110 -1.28 10.23 30.44
CA ASP A 110 -1.12 9.53 29.16
C ASP A 110 -2.41 9.44 28.36
N SER A 111 -3.57 9.52 28.99
CA SER A 111 -4.87 9.41 28.32
C SER A 111 -5.97 10.12 29.11
N VAL A 112 -7.06 10.40 28.41
CA VAL A 112 -8.27 11.01 28.94
C VAL A 112 -9.47 10.19 28.52
N GLU A 113 -10.47 10.08 29.36
CA GLU A 113 -11.73 9.42 29.04
C GLU A 113 -12.68 10.39 28.34
N ILE A 114 -12.99 10.15 27.05
CA ILE A 114 -13.89 10.96 26.24
C ILE A 114 -14.95 10.02 25.65
N GLY A 115 -16.23 10.30 25.93
CA GLY A 115 -17.32 9.46 25.44
C GLY A 115 -17.25 8.00 25.93
N GLY A 116 -16.73 7.75 27.13
CA GLY A 116 -16.56 6.40 27.69
C GLY A 116 -15.40 5.60 27.07
N LYS A 117 -14.47 6.26 26.38
CA LYS A 117 -13.32 5.65 25.73
C LYS A 117 -12.03 6.37 26.08
N SER A 118 -10.94 5.62 26.20
CA SER A 118 -9.62 6.16 26.52
C SER A 118 -8.97 6.76 25.27
N VAL A 119 -8.82 8.07 25.23
CA VAL A 119 -8.17 8.83 24.15
C VAL A 119 -6.75 9.18 24.61
N PRO A 120 -5.71 8.89 23.83
CA PRO A 120 -4.34 9.30 24.14
C PRO A 120 -4.22 10.81 24.28
N ALA A 121 -3.67 11.30 25.39
CA ALA A 121 -3.37 12.71 25.60
C ALA A 121 -2.10 13.06 24.79
N THR A 122 -2.30 13.55 23.58
CA THR A 122 -1.22 13.91 22.64
C THR A 122 -1.52 15.25 21.98
N VAL A 123 -0.48 15.96 21.58
CA VAL A 123 -0.60 17.21 20.81
C VAL A 123 -1.43 16.95 19.55
N GLN A 124 -1.24 15.80 18.87
CA GLN A 124 -2.02 15.42 17.70
C GLN A 124 -3.52 15.26 17.99
N ALA A 125 -3.89 14.69 19.13
CA ALA A 125 -5.28 14.59 19.56
C ALA A 125 -5.88 15.99 19.79
N LEU A 126 -5.12 16.86 20.45
CA LEU A 126 -5.50 18.26 20.68
C LEU A 126 -5.65 19.03 19.38
N ASP A 127 -4.71 18.91 18.44
CA ASP A 127 -4.78 19.55 17.12
C ASP A 127 -5.97 19.02 16.30
N SER A 128 -6.27 17.73 16.42
CA SER A 128 -7.46 17.14 15.81
C SER A 128 -8.76 17.77 16.34
N LEU A 129 -8.86 17.98 17.65
CA LEU A 129 -10.00 18.68 18.26
C LEU A 129 -10.05 20.16 17.90
N ARG A 130 -8.91 20.85 17.91
CA ARG A 130 -8.81 22.25 17.51
C ARG A 130 -9.18 22.42 16.02
N SER A 131 -8.79 21.49 15.16
CA SER A 131 -9.18 21.50 13.74
C SER A 131 -10.69 21.31 13.55
N LEU A 132 -11.32 20.48 14.38
CA LEU A 132 -12.78 20.36 14.42
C LEU A 132 -13.43 21.66 14.89
N ARG A 133 -12.91 22.28 15.98
CA ARG A 133 -13.38 23.58 16.47
C ARG A 133 -13.27 24.68 15.40
N HIS A 134 -12.13 24.81 14.73
CA HIS A 134 -11.91 25.79 13.68
C HIS A 134 -12.87 25.63 12.48
N ARG A 135 -13.30 24.39 12.20
CA ARG A 135 -14.31 24.14 11.14
C ARG A 135 -15.74 24.52 11.55
N PHE A 136 -16.03 24.57 12.84
CA PHE A 136 -17.38 24.77 13.36
C PHE A 136 -17.58 26.07 14.17
N ALA A 137 -16.49 26.74 14.56
CA ALA A 137 -16.51 28.07 15.19
C ALA A 137 -15.28 28.87 14.73
N PRO A 138 -15.42 29.97 13.98
CA PRO A 138 -14.29 30.82 13.62
C PRO A 138 -13.85 31.70 14.78
N GLU A 139 -12.53 31.74 14.98
CA GLU A 139 -11.71 32.68 15.77
C GLU A 139 -11.45 32.38 17.26
N ALA A 140 -10.21 31.95 17.54
CA ALA A 140 -9.32 32.45 18.60
C ALA A 140 -7.90 31.83 18.48
N GLU A 141 -6.89 32.62 18.81
CA GLU A 141 -5.47 32.52 18.53
C GLU A 141 -4.71 31.35 19.20
N GLU A 142 -3.55 30.98 18.57
CA GLU A 142 -2.62 29.93 18.95
C GLU A 142 -1.72 30.33 20.13
N THR A 143 -1.42 29.36 21.00
CA THR A 143 -0.23 29.38 21.88
C THR A 143 0.47 28.03 21.84
N SER A 144 1.76 28.08 21.58
CA SER A 144 2.70 26.96 21.58
C SER A 144 3.10 26.57 23.03
N GLY A 145 3.21 25.29 23.30
CA GLY A 145 3.73 24.79 24.59
C GLY A 145 4.45 23.46 24.45
N ASP A 146 5.70 23.53 24.83
CA ASP A 146 6.67 22.43 24.93
C ASP A 146 6.57 21.74 26.31
N ASP A 147 7.05 20.49 26.38
CA ASP A 147 7.29 19.66 27.58
C ASP A 147 6.18 18.80 28.14
N LEU A 148 6.35 17.45 27.91
CA LEU A 148 5.78 16.44 28.83
C LEU A 148 6.61 15.15 28.85
N ALA A 149 7.24 14.88 29.98
CA ALA A 149 7.85 13.61 30.32
C ALA A 149 6.93 12.82 31.27
N GLY A 150 6.30 11.77 30.74
CA GLY A 150 5.61 10.74 31.52
C GLY A 150 5.87 9.39 30.84
N ALA A 151 6.39 8.41 31.58
CA ALA A 151 6.81 7.11 31.03
C ALA A 151 5.60 6.26 30.64
N SER A 152 5.23 6.28 29.37
CA SER A 152 4.16 5.47 28.80
C SER A 152 4.73 4.19 28.16
N ALA A 153 4.04 3.05 28.33
CA ALA A 153 4.43 1.76 27.79
C ALA A 153 4.01 1.62 26.33
N GLY A 154 4.90 1.87 25.37
CA GLY A 154 4.66 1.73 23.94
C GLY A 154 5.94 1.37 23.16
N PRO A 155 5.81 0.93 21.88
CA PRO A 155 6.97 0.69 21.03
C PRO A 155 7.72 2.00 20.75
N LEU A 156 9.05 1.93 20.74
CA LEU A 156 9.94 3.08 20.50
C LEU A 156 10.25 3.16 18.99
N PHE A 157 10.14 4.38 18.43
CA PHE A 157 10.43 4.66 17.03
C PHE A 157 11.33 5.89 16.90
N LEU A 158 12.14 5.89 15.84
CA LEU A 158 12.83 7.10 15.40
C LEU A 158 11.80 8.14 14.97
N THR A 159 11.91 9.35 15.48
CA THR A 159 11.12 10.50 15.02
C THR A 159 11.70 11.03 13.73
N VAL A 160 10.83 11.38 12.79
CA VAL A 160 11.20 11.88 11.47
C VAL A 160 10.53 13.20 11.18
N SER A 161 11.21 14.08 10.46
CA SER A 161 10.60 15.28 9.90
C SER A 161 9.59 14.88 8.83
N GLU A 162 8.33 15.23 9.04
CA GLU A 162 7.25 14.97 8.10
C GLU A 162 6.95 16.23 7.28
N ASN A 163 6.62 16.03 6.00
CA ASN A 163 6.34 17.12 5.07
C ASN A 163 4.83 17.50 5.06
N PHE A 164 4.18 17.52 6.24
CA PHE A 164 2.74 17.79 6.35
C PHE A 164 2.39 19.26 6.52
N GLU A 165 3.32 20.07 7.06
CA GLU A 165 3.11 21.47 7.39
C GLU A 165 4.06 22.37 6.59
N HIS A 166 3.88 23.69 6.67
CA HIS A 166 4.66 24.67 5.94
C HIS A 166 6.17 24.45 6.11
N ILE A 167 6.82 24.04 5.02
CA ILE A 167 8.26 24.04 4.92
C ILE A 167 8.62 25.18 3.97
N GLU A 168 9.42 26.15 4.42
CA GLU A 168 10.04 27.13 3.54
C GLU A 168 10.80 26.40 2.46
N TYR A 169 10.44 26.64 1.21
CA TYR A 169 11.14 26.09 0.06
C TYR A 169 12.46 26.81 -0.11
N GLU A 170 13.57 26.20 0.25
CA GLU A 170 14.79 26.46 -0.49
C GLU A 170 14.63 25.77 -1.86
N GLU A 171 14.49 26.55 -2.90
CA GLU A 171 14.74 26.07 -4.25
C GLU A 171 16.20 25.58 -4.29
N ASN A 172 16.40 24.30 -4.09
CA ASN A 172 17.66 23.68 -4.45
C ASN A 172 17.82 23.90 -5.95
N ALA A 173 18.69 24.83 -6.31
CA ALA A 173 19.05 25.14 -7.69
C ALA A 173 19.45 23.81 -8.36
N ARG A 174 18.54 23.25 -9.13
CA ARG A 174 18.77 22.04 -9.90
C ARG A 174 19.76 22.43 -10.98
N GLY A 175 20.94 21.80 -10.98
CA GLY A 175 21.89 21.94 -12.08
C GLY A 175 21.19 21.61 -13.40
N ALA A 176 21.58 22.29 -14.47
CA ALA A 176 21.13 21.96 -15.82
C ALA A 176 21.30 20.46 -16.06
N VAL A 177 20.28 19.82 -16.64
CA VAL A 177 20.37 18.42 -17.07
C VAL A 177 21.47 18.36 -18.13
N GLU A 178 22.61 17.77 -17.79
CA GLU A 178 23.69 17.54 -18.76
C GLU A 178 23.15 16.61 -19.88
N ASP A 179 23.72 16.71 -21.08
CA ASP A 179 23.37 15.83 -22.19
C ASP A 179 23.62 14.38 -21.78
N PHE A 180 22.54 13.65 -21.50
CA PHE A 180 22.63 12.28 -21.03
C PHE A 180 22.93 11.32 -22.19
N ILE A 181 24.05 10.62 -22.08
CA ILE A 181 24.43 9.54 -22.98
C ILE A 181 24.09 8.21 -22.26
N PRO A 182 23.14 7.41 -22.77
CA PRO A 182 22.78 6.14 -22.15
C PRO A 182 24.00 5.22 -22.00
N PRO A 183 24.22 4.66 -20.80
CA PRO A 183 25.31 3.71 -20.61
C PRO A 183 25.06 2.41 -21.36
N PRO A 184 26.13 1.65 -21.69
CA PRO A 184 25.96 0.35 -22.29
C PRO A 184 25.20 -0.58 -21.35
N PHE A 185 24.33 -1.43 -21.92
CA PHE A 185 23.57 -2.41 -21.15
C PHE A 185 24.53 -3.41 -20.49
N PRO A 186 24.36 -3.73 -19.18
CA PRO A 186 25.35 -4.51 -18.42
C PRO A 186 25.46 -5.96 -18.94
N LYS A 187 26.67 -6.41 -19.20
CA LYS A 187 26.96 -7.78 -19.71
C LYS A 187 26.67 -8.87 -18.67
N THR A 188 26.53 -8.52 -17.41
CA THR A 188 26.17 -9.42 -16.33
C THR A 188 24.68 -9.80 -16.30
N VAL A 189 23.85 -9.13 -17.11
CA VAL A 189 22.46 -9.53 -17.37
C VAL A 189 22.44 -10.57 -18.48
N THR A 190 21.99 -11.78 -18.15
CA THR A 190 22.04 -12.96 -19.06
C THR A 190 20.86 -13.03 -20.02
N SER A 191 19.72 -12.47 -19.64
CA SER A 191 18.51 -12.45 -20.47
C SER A 191 18.47 -11.17 -21.34
N PRO A 192 18.13 -11.27 -22.63
CA PRO A 192 18.05 -10.08 -23.49
C PRO A 192 16.87 -9.17 -23.09
N PRO A 193 17.08 -7.84 -23.01
CA PRO A 193 16.03 -6.90 -22.67
C PRO A 193 15.05 -6.74 -23.82
N LYS A 194 13.77 -6.55 -23.51
CA LYS A 194 12.82 -5.97 -24.45
C LYS A 194 13.08 -4.47 -24.59
N HIS A 195 12.59 -3.86 -25.68
CA HIS A 195 12.82 -2.44 -25.95
C HIS A 195 12.45 -1.54 -24.75
N HIS A 196 11.24 -1.69 -24.21
CA HIS A 196 10.79 -0.91 -23.05
C HIS A 196 11.59 -1.20 -21.76
N GLN A 197 12.11 -2.42 -21.60
CA GLN A 197 12.94 -2.78 -20.45
C GLN A 197 14.30 -2.09 -20.50
N ARG A 198 14.87 -2.00 -21.71
CA ARG A 198 16.09 -1.26 -21.95
C ARG A 198 15.89 0.24 -21.68
N ALA A 199 14.83 0.82 -22.22
CA ALA A 199 14.49 2.22 -21.97
C ALA A 199 14.26 2.51 -20.49
N GLY A 200 13.68 1.58 -19.71
CA GLY A 200 13.52 1.70 -18.25
C GLY A 200 14.86 1.64 -17.51
N PHE A 201 15.79 0.79 -17.94
CA PHE A 201 17.16 0.78 -17.43
C PHE A 201 17.86 2.12 -17.69
N GLU A 202 17.79 2.64 -18.92
CA GLU A 202 18.40 3.90 -19.33
C GLU A 202 17.84 5.09 -18.52
N TRP A 203 16.54 5.11 -18.29
CA TRP A 203 15.87 6.10 -17.44
C TRP A 203 16.34 6.05 -15.97
N LEU A 204 16.51 4.86 -15.38
CA LEU A 204 17.05 4.69 -14.03
C LEU A 204 18.50 5.17 -13.95
N ALA A 205 19.30 4.88 -14.97
CA ALA A 205 20.69 5.33 -15.07
C ALA A 205 20.77 6.86 -15.20
N GLU A 206 19.89 7.47 -16.02
CA GLU A 206 19.79 8.92 -16.15
C GLU A 206 19.47 9.58 -14.81
N ALA A 207 18.47 9.07 -14.07
CA ALA A 207 18.08 9.58 -12.78
C ALA A 207 19.23 9.52 -11.75
N TRP A 208 19.99 8.43 -11.74
CA TRP A 208 21.16 8.25 -10.89
C TRP A 208 22.30 9.23 -11.25
N ILE A 209 22.67 9.33 -12.53
CA ILE A 209 23.75 10.21 -13.00
C ILE A 209 23.41 11.67 -12.68
N ASN A 210 22.13 12.06 -12.86
CA ASN A 210 21.66 13.40 -12.48
C ASN A 210 21.46 13.60 -10.97
N ARG A 211 21.84 12.63 -10.14
CA ARG A 211 21.80 12.71 -8.67
C ARG A 211 20.41 13.02 -8.11
N LEU A 212 19.35 12.52 -8.75
CA LEU A 212 18.03 12.66 -8.18
C LEU A 212 17.95 11.95 -6.81
N PRO A 213 17.17 12.46 -5.85
CA PRO A 213 16.97 11.78 -4.56
C PRO A 213 16.26 10.44 -4.70
N GLY A 214 15.38 10.31 -5.69
CA GLY A 214 14.66 9.08 -5.99
C GLY A 214 13.66 9.24 -7.11
N VAL A 215 13.03 8.11 -7.47
CA VAL A 215 12.09 8.01 -8.59
C VAL A 215 10.95 7.03 -8.28
N LEU A 216 9.88 7.10 -9.08
CA LEU A 216 8.75 6.17 -9.05
C LEU A 216 8.69 5.36 -10.37
N LEU A 217 9.00 4.07 -10.29
CA LEU A 217 8.81 3.13 -11.39
C LEU A 217 7.39 2.56 -11.31
N ALA A 218 6.49 3.14 -12.08
CA ALA A 218 5.06 2.90 -12.05
C ALA A 218 4.53 2.14 -13.27
N ASP A 219 5.39 1.49 -14.03
CA ASP A 219 5.03 0.65 -15.18
C ASP A 219 3.92 -0.35 -14.83
N ASP A 220 3.07 -0.62 -15.79
CA ASP A 220 1.99 -1.60 -15.65
C ASP A 220 2.51 -2.97 -15.18
N MET A 221 1.67 -3.75 -14.51
CA MET A 221 2.07 -5.07 -14.02
C MET A 221 2.45 -6.00 -15.17
N GLY A 222 3.54 -6.75 -14.98
CA GLY A 222 4.04 -7.69 -15.98
C GLY A 222 4.90 -7.08 -17.10
N LEU A 223 5.23 -5.79 -17.03
CA LEU A 223 6.22 -5.16 -17.93
C LEU A 223 7.68 -5.44 -17.53
N GLY A 224 7.90 -6.15 -16.42
CA GLY A 224 9.25 -6.54 -15.98
C GLY A 224 9.96 -5.44 -15.21
N LYS A 225 9.27 -4.72 -14.31
CA LYS A 225 9.88 -3.75 -13.38
C LYS A 225 11.08 -4.33 -12.63
N THR A 226 10.93 -5.56 -12.11
CA THR A 226 12.01 -6.28 -11.42
C THR A 226 13.23 -6.44 -12.34
N TYR A 227 13.03 -6.86 -13.57
CA TYR A 227 14.11 -7.02 -14.55
C TYR A 227 14.83 -5.69 -14.86
N GLN A 228 14.07 -4.60 -15.07
CA GLN A 228 14.63 -3.26 -15.31
C GLN A 228 15.51 -2.82 -14.14
N LEU A 229 14.99 -3.00 -12.92
CA LEU A 229 15.73 -2.67 -11.71
C LEU A 229 16.96 -3.55 -11.52
N LEU A 230 16.86 -4.87 -11.71
CA LEU A 230 18.01 -5.78 -11.61
C LEU A 230 19.11 -5.42 -12.60
N SER A 231 18.75 -5.02 -13.83
CA SER A 231 19.70 -4.54 -14.83
C SER A 231 20.41 -3.27 -14.35
N PHE A 232 19.66 -2.32 -13.76
CA PHE A 232 20.24 -1.11 -13.20
C PHE A 232 21.17 -1.39 -12.00
N LEU A 233 20.76 -2.24 -11.07
CA LEU A 233 21.61 -2.62 -9.93
C LEU A 233 22.89 -3.35 -10.37
N ALA A 234 22.80 -4.21 -11.40
CA ALA A 234 23.95 -4.89 -11.97
C ALA A 234 24.94 -3.92 -12.62
N TRP A 235 24.44 -2.91 -13.32
CA TRP A 235 25.25 -1.84 -13.87
C TRP A 235 25.94 -1.04 -12.77
N LEU A 236 25.22 -0.61 -11.74
CA LEU A 236 25.80 0.11 -10.60
C LEU A 236 26.92 -0.68 -9.92
N ARG A 237 26.72 -1.98 -9.72
CA ARG A 237 27.71 -2.85 -9.03
C ARG A 237 28.98 -3.00 -9.85
N LYS A 238 28.89 -3.19 -11.15
CA LYS A 238 30.03 -3.56 -12.01
C LYS A 238 30.67 -2.36 -12.69
N GLU A 239 29.89 -1.46 -13.28
CA GLU A 239 30.41 -0.34 -14.06
C GLU A 239 30.67 0.89 -13.17
N GLU A 240 29.72 1.23 -12.28
CA GLU A 240 29.88 2.34 -11.32
C GLU A 240 30.65 1.95 -10.06
N ARG A 241 30.96 0.65 -9.88
CA ARG A 241 31.74 0.08 -8.77
C ARG A 241 31.22 0.45 -7.38
N ILE A 242 29.91 0.55 -7.26
CA ILE A 242 29.26 0.83 -5.97
C ILE A 242 29.47 -0.34 -5.02
N SER A 243 30.07 -0.08 -3.85
CA SER A 243 30.37 -1.08 -2.82
C SER A 243 29.31 -1.18 -1.74
N GLU A 244 28.61 -0.07 -1.44
CA GLU A 244 27.55 -0.06 -0.44
C GLU A 244 26.41 -1.05 -0.81
N PRO A 245 25.74 -1.67 0.19
CA PRO A 245 24.66 -2.61 -0.06
C PRO A 245 23.44 -1.93 -0.70
N PHE A 246 22.69 -2.71 -1.45
CA PHE A 246 21.36 -2.35 -1.93
C PHE A 246 20.30 -2.94 -1.01
N LEU A 247 19.32 -2.14 -0.58
CA LEU A 247 18.19 -2.59 0.23
C LEU A 247 16.96 -2.79 -0.67
N ILE A 248 16.35 -3.98 -0.60
CA ILE A 248 15.09 -4.29 -1.27
C ILE A 248 14.06 -4.65 -0.21
N VAL A 249 13.02 -3.83 -0.08
CA VAL A 249 11.88 -4.04 0.81
C VAL A 249 10.69 -4.47 -0.04
N ALA A 250 10.18 -5.68 0.21
CA ALA A 250 9.08 -6.24 -0.57
C ALA A 250 8.06 -6.98 0.32
N PRO A 251 6.80 -7.15 -0.12
CA PRO A 251 5.86 -8.05 0.56
C PRO A 251 6.43 -9.47 0.68
N THR A 252 6.13 -10.14 1.81
CA THR A 252 6.65 -11.49 2.12
C THR A 252 6.49 -12.47 0.96
N GLY A 253 5.37 -12.40 0.24
CA GLY A 253 5.10 -13.30 -0.88
C GLY A 253 5.92 -13.04 -2.14
N LEU A 254 6.63 -11.91 -2.25
CA LEU A 254 7.48 -11.58 -3.40
C LEU A 254 8.95 -11.90 -3.17
N LEU A 255 9.38 -12.17 -1.93
CA LEU A 255 10.80 -12.35 -1.59
C LEU A 255 11.43 -13.53 -2.33
N GLU A 256 10.72 -14.65 -2.43
CA GLU A 256 11.23 -15.80 -3.18
C GLU A 256 11.27 -15.52 -4.69
N ASN A 257 10.29 -14.79 -5.21
CA ASN A 257 10.30 -14.35 -6.59
C ASN A 257 11.51 -13.44 -6.88
N TRP A 258 11.86 -12.51 -5.97
CA TRP A 258 13.06 -11.69 -6.08
C TRP A 258 14.33 -12.53 -6.19
N ARG A 259 14.47 -13.58 -5.36
CA ARG A 259 15.62 -14.49 -5.41
C ARG A 259 15.69 -15.25 -6.73
N GLN A 260 14.54 -15.75 -7.21
CA GLN A 260 14.44 -16.45 -8.49
C GLN A 260 14.76 -15.56 -9.68
N GLU A 261 14.26 -14.32 -9.71
CA GLU A 261 14.52 -13.33 -10.76
C GLU A 261 16.02 -12.94 -10.79
N ILE A 262 16.65 -12.75 -9.63
CA ILE A 262 18.11 -12.52 -9.54
C ILE A 262 18.87 -13.70 -10.18
N HIS A 263 18.53 -14.91 -9.82
CA HIS A 263 19.20 -16.12 -10.34
C HIS A 263 18.93 -16.35 -11.84
N LEU A 264 17.72 -16.04 -12.30
CA LEU A 264 17.31 -16.24 -13.69
C LEU A 264 17.97 -15.24 -14.65
N HIS A 265 18.05 -13.98 -14.24
CA HIS A 265 18.41 -12.88 -15.13
C HIS A 265 19.85 -12.40 -14.99
N LEU A 266 20.54 -12.73 -13.92
CA LEU A 266 21.88 -12.24 -13.67
C LEU A 266 22.92 -13.38 -13.61
N ALA A 267 24.12 -13.08 -14.08
CA ALA A 267 25.26 -13.95 -13.88
C ALA A 267 25.58 -14.12 -12.39
N GLU A 268 26.11 -15.25 -12.00
CA GLU A 268 26.48 -15.54 -10.61
C GLU A 268 27.40 -14.45 -10.05
N GLY A 269 27.10 -13.97 -8.84
CA GLY A 269 27.86 -12.90 -8.19
C GLY A 269 27.74 -11.52 -8.83
N ALA A 270 26.82 -11.27 -9.78
CA ALA A 270 26.65 -9.99 -10.42
C ALA A 270 26.31 -8.86 -9.44
N LEU A 271 25.52 -9.15 -8.40
CA LEU A 271 25.17 -8.20 -7.33
C LEU A 271 25.95 -8.44 -6.02
N GLY A 272 26.82 -9.45 -5.94
CA GLY A 272 27.37 -9.96 -4.69
C GLY A 272 26.39 -10.91 -3.97
N GLU A 273 26.66 -11.22 -2.70
CA GLU A 273 25.79 -12.09 -1.92
C GLU A 273 24.50 -11.39 -1.52
N VAL A 274 23.41 -12.16 -1.46
CA VAL A 274 22.08 -11.72 -1.02
C VAL A 274 21.84 -12.13 0.42
N LEU A 275 21.66 -11.17 1.32
CA LEU A 275 21.31 -11.38 2.71
C LEU A 275 19.78 -11.39 2.89
N PRO A 276 19.14 -12.52 3.22
CA PRO A 276 17.74 -12.57 3.59
C PRO A 276 17.56 -12.11 5.04
N VAL A 277 16.93 -10.95 5.26
CA VAL A 277 16.63 -10.41 6.60
C VAL A 277 15.14 -10.56 6.87
N TYR A 278 14.68 -11.81 6.97
CA TYR A 278 13.29 -12.17 7.26
C TYR A 278 13.15 -13.62 7.74
N GLY A 279 12.02 -13.96 8.37
CA GLY A 279 11.74 -15.34 8.80
C GLY A 279 12.81 -15.94 9.71
N GLY A 280 13.20 -17.18 9.44
CA GLY A 280 14.15 -17.93 10.27
C GLY A 280 15.57 -17.35 10.29
N SER A 281 16.00 -16.69 9.20
CA SER A 281 17.34 -16.08 9.12
C SER A 281 17.55 -14.93 10.11
N LEU A 282 16.49 -14.25 10.53
CA LEU A 282 16.56 -13.18 11.56
C LEU A 282 17.18 -13.68 12.88
N GLY A 283 16.94 -14.92 13.25
CA GLY A 283 17.48 -15.50 14.50
C GLY A 283 19.00 -15.47 14.58
N LEU A 284 19.68 -15.59 13.43
CA LEU A 284 21.15 -15.59 13.32
C LEU A 284 21.75 -14.18 13.32
N LEU A 285 20.94 -13.18 13.00
CA LEU A 285 21.39 -11.79 12.83
C LEU A 285 21.19 -10.94 14.09
N ARG A 286 20.41 -11.41 15.05
CA ARG A 286 20.08 -10.67 16.29
C ARG A 286 21.20 -10.75 17.32
N GLN A 287 21.45 -9.63 18.01
CA GLN A 287 22.30 -9.57 19.19
C GLN A 287 21.56 -9.99 20.49
N GLY A 288 20.22 -10.06 20.47
CA GLY A 288 19.38 -10.39 21.61
C GLY A 288 18.01 -10.92 21.20
N ARG A 289 17.11 -11.08 22.19
CA ARG A 289 15.73 -11.54 21.94
C ARG A 289 14.76 -10.41 21.62
N ALA A 290 15.09 -9.18 21.98
CA ALA A 290 14.25 -8.01 21.74
C ALA A 290 14.25 -7.58 20.26
N ARG A 291 13.24 -6.78 19.87
CA ARG A 291 13.21 -6.03 18.63
C ARG A 291 13.67 -4.61 18.90
N ASP A 292 14.08 -3.85 17.87
CA ASP A 292 14.46 -2.43 18.02
C ASP A 292 13.35 -1.63 18.70
N THR A 293 12.10 -1.83 18.27
CA THR A 293 10.91 -1.18 18.82
C THR A 293 10.67 -1.42 20.31
N GLY A 294 11.15 -2.56 20.83
CA GLY A 294 11.02 -2.90 22.26
C GLY A 294 12.18 -2.41 23.10
N SER A 295 13.39 -2.38 22.52
CA SER A 295 14.63 -2.04 23.24
C SER A 295 15.02 -0.57 23.13
N GLY A 296 14.48 0.18 22.16
CA GLY A 296 14.90 1.54 21.85
C GLY A 296 16.31 1.64 21.28
N SER A 297 16.87 0.54 20.78
CA SER A 297 18.20 0.48 20.18
C SER A 297 18.27 -0.59 19.09
N ALA A 298 19.24 -0.46 18.17
CA ALA A 298 19.46 -1.43 17.12
C ALA A 298 19.81 -2.81 17.71
N GLN A 299 19.09 -3.83 17.30
CA GLN A 299 19.21 -5.21 17.78
C GLN A 299 19.79 -6.19 16.74
N LEU A 300 19.99 -5.77 15.49
CA LEU A 300 20.78 -6.53 14.53
C LEU A 300 22.26 -6.24 14.73
N SER A 301 23.11 -7.23 14.47
CA SER A 301 24.55 -7.13 14.67
C SER A 301 25.13 -5.96 13.87
N ALA A 302 26.03 -5.20 14.49
CA ALA A 302 26.69 -4.09 13.82
C ALA A 302 27.48 -4.60 12.60
N GLY A 303 27.42 -3.87 11.47
CA GLY A 303 28.12 -4.24 10.25
C GLY A 303 27.59 -5.50 9.54
N VAL A 304 26.45 -6.07 10.01
CA VAL A 304 25.88 -7.28 9.41
C VAL A 304 25.57 -7.14 7.93
N PHE A 305 25.32 -5.93 7.46
CA PHE A 305 24.99 -5.65 6.06
C PHE A 305 26.20 -5.40 5.16
N ASP A 306 27.37 -5.05 5.73
CA ASP A 306 28.52 -4.53 4.97
C ASP A 306 29.14 -5.55 4.02
N SER A 307 29.05 -6.84 4.35
CA SER A 307 29.60 -7.93 3.54
C SER A 307 28.70 -8.38 2.39
N TYR A 308 27.50 -7.81 2.28
CA TYR A 308 26.50 -8.28 1.32
C TYR A 308 26.23 -7.22 0.24
N GLY A 309 25.98 -7.71 -0.96
CA GLY A 309 25.62 -6.83 -2.08
C GLY A 309 24.16 -6.39 -2.07
N VAL A 310 23.27 -7.28 -1.62
CA VAL A 310 21.83 -7.04 -1.55
C VAL A 310 21.30 -7.47 -0.18
N VAL A 311 20.53 -6.61 0.46
CA VAL A 311 19.75 -6.90 1.66
C VAL A 311 18.29 -7.00 1.28
N LEU A 312 17.68 -8.16 1.43
CA LEU A 312 16.29 -8.43 1.07
C LEU A 312 15.45 -8.60 2.34
N THR A 313 14.39 -7.79 2.51
CA THR A 313 13.58 -7.77 3.73
C THR A 313 12.10 -7.51 3.46
N THR A 314 11.27 -7.65 4.50
CA THR A 314 9.83 -7.31 4.47
C THR A 314 9.57 -5.96 5.11
N TYR A 315 8.41 -5.38 4.80
CA TYR A 315 7.93 -4.16 5.46
C TYR A 315 7.76 -4.33 6.98
N GLU A 316 7.29 -5.51 7.40
CA GLU A 316 7.11 -5.84 8.82
C GLU A 316 8.46 -5.96 9.54
N THR A 317 9.45 -6.60 8.91
CA THR A 317 10.81 -6.69 9.47
C THR A 317 11.48 -5.32 9.51
N LEU A 318 11.34 -4.53 8.44
CA LEU A 318 11.84 -3.15 8.42
C LEU A 318 11.25 -2.33 9.57
N ARG A 319 9.94 -2.42 9.81
CA ARG A 319 9.27 -1.76 10.95
C ARG A 319 9.87 -2.20 12.29
N ASP A 320 9.98 -3.49 12.50
CA ASP A 320 10.41 -4.07 13.79
C ASP A 320 11.89 -3.82 14.11
N TYR A 321 12.73 -3.62 13.08
CA TYR A 321 14.18 -3.40 13.18
C TYR A 321 14.64 -2.11 12.49
N HIS A 322 13.78 -1.08 12.47
CA HIS A 322 14.03 0.15 11.72
C HIS A 322 15.27 0.91 12.19
N MET A 323 15.62 0.86 13.50
CA MET A 323 16.85 1.50 14.00
C MET A 323 18.10 0.82 13.46
N SER A 324 18.07 -0.50 13.35
CA SER A 324 19.17 -1.27 12.74
C SER A 324 19.35 -0.95 11.27
N PHE A 325 18.25 -0.84 10.50
CA PHE A 325 18.30 -0.45 9.09
C PHE A 325 18.69 1.02 8.91
N ALA A 326 18.20 1.93 9.75
CA ALA A 326 18.48 3.36 9.65
C ALA A 326 19.95 3.69 9.91
N ARG A 327 20.66 2.88 10.71
CA ARG A 327 22.11 3.04 10.96
C ARG A 327 22.99 2.65 9.77
N GLN A 328 22.47 1.84 8.87
CA GLN A 328 23.18 1.41 7.67
C GLN A 328 23.00 2.42 6.53
N ARG A 329 24.09 2.79 5.89
CA ARG A 329 24.05 3.55 4.64
C ARG A 329 23.89 2.58 3.47
N PHE A 330 22.85 2.78 2.68
CA PHE A 330 22.58 2.03 1.47
C PHE A 330 22.86 2.91 0.23
N ALA A 331 23.43 2.34 -0.83
CA ALA A 331 23.49 3.05 -2.09
C ALA A 331 22.09 3.26 -2.67
N ILE A 332 21.29 2.20 -2.67
CA ILE A 332 19.93 2.18 -3.18
C ILE A 332 18.98 1.61 -2.12
N ALA A 333 17.82 2.23 -1.93
CA ALA A 333 16.67 1.64 -1.25
C ALA A 333 15.51 1.49 -2.22
N VAL A 334 15.01 0.26 -2.34
CA VAL A 334 13.86 -0.10 -3.17
C VAL A 334 12.70 -0.47 -2.28
N CYS A 335 11.54 0.13 -2.52
CA CYS A 335 10.26 -0.31 -1.95
C CYS A 335 9.39 -0.89 -3.08
N ASP A 336 9.28 -2.22 -3.13
CA ASP A 336 8.40 -2.91 -4.07
C ASP A 336 6.98 -3.01 -3.50
N GLU A 337 5.96 -2.86 -4.36
CA GLU A 337 4.56 -2.66 -3.96
C GLU A 337 4.46 -1.53 -2.91
N VAL A 338 5.02 -0.38 -3.26
CA VAL A 338 5.23 0.76 -2.36
C VAL A 338 3.94 1.34 -1.77
N GLN A 339 2.77 1.02 -2.31
CA GLN A 339 1.48 1.36 -1.70
C GLN A 339 1.31 0.80 -0.28
N LYS A 340 2.18 -0.10 0.17
CA LYS A 340 2.25 -0.53 1.58
C LYS A 340 2.59 0.61 2.55
N ILE A 341 3.26 1.66 2.08
CA ILE A 341 3.61 2.83 2.90
C ILE A 341 2.68 4.03 2.68
N LYS A 342 1.56 3.89 1.95
CA LYS A 342 0.64 4.98 1.61
C LYS A 342 -0.03 5.64 2.81
N ASN A 343 -0.20 4.92 3.91
CA ASN A 343 -0.72 5.50 5.14
C ASN A 343 0.39 6.26 5.86
N ALA A 344 0.34 7.57 5.79
CA ALA A 344 1.31 8.48 6.37
C ALA A 344 1.52 8.27 7.89
N ALA A 345 0.46 7.96 8.63
CA ALA A 345 0.51 7.74 10.06
C ALA A 345 1.01 6.35 10.48
N SER A 346 1.24 5.43 9.53
CA SER A 346 1.60 4.05 9.85
C SER A 346 3.06 3.89 10.33
N GLN A 347 3.27 2.93 11.23
CA GLN A 347 4.62 2.54 11.68
C GLN A 347 5.52 2.12 10.52
N ILE A 348 4.95 1.45 9.50
CA ILE A 348 5.68 1.01 8.29
C ILE A 348 6.18 2.21 7.51
N ARG A 349 5.34 3.24 7.30
CA ARG A 349 5.74 4.48 6.64
C ARG A 349 6.88 5.17 7.38
N ARG A 350 6.73 5.32 8.70
CA ARG A 350 7.76 5.93 9.55
C ARG A 350 9.09 5.17 9.46
N ALA A 351 9.05 3.85 9.58
CA ALA A 351 10.24 3.01 9.42
C ALA A 351 10.89 3.15 8.04
N ALA A 352 10.09 3.16 6.96
CA ALA A 352 10.61 3.36 5.62
C ALA A 352 11.25 4.73 5.43
N THR A 353 10.74 5.78 6.08
CA THR A 353 11.29 7.13 6.01
C THR A 353 12.65 7.25 6.69
N THR A 354 12.94 6.41 7.72
CA THR A 354 14.24 6.43 8.42
C THR A 354 15.39 5.82 7.63
N ILE A 355 15.13 5.12 6.53
CA ILE A 355 16.17 4.47 5.72
C ILE A 355 17.16 5.52 5.22
N ASN A 356 18.46 5.29 5.48
CA ASN A 356 19.55 6.11 4.97
C ASN A 356 20.02 5.57 3.62
N ALA A 357 19.56 6.16 2.51
CA ALA A 357 19.90 5.73 1.16
C ALA A 357 20.23 6.94 0.26
N ARG A 358 21.20 6.77 -0.63
CA ARG A 358 21.59 7.82 -1.60
C ARG A 358 20.53 8.01 -2.67
N PHE A 359 19.85 6.96 -3.08
CA PHE A 359 18.81 6.98 -4.10
C PHE A 359 17.67 6.03 -3.73
N ARG A 360 16.44 6.50 -3.84
CA ARG A 360 15.24 5.73 -3.49
C ARG A 360 14.43 5.38 -4.73
N ILE A 361 14.03 4.13 -4.86
CA ILE A 361 13.21 3.65 -5.97
C ILE A 361 11.90 3.11 -5.42
N ALA A 362 10.83 3.84 -5.64
CA ALA A 362 9.49 3.36 -5.39
C ALA A 362 9.01 2.52 -6.58
N MET A 363 8.47 1.33 -6.35
CA MET A 363 7.93 0.46 -7.39
C MET A 363 6.47 0.11 -7.10
N THR A 364 5.60 0.30 -8.08
CA THR A 364 4.20 -0.14 -8.02
C THR A 364 3.61 -0.26 -9.42
N GLY A 365 2.60 -1.11 -9.60
CA GLY A 365 1.75 -1.10 -10.80
C GLY A 365 0.56 -0.15 -10.68
N THR A 366 0.29 0.36 -9.47
CA THR A 366 -0.90 1.16 -9.15
C THR A 366 -0.54 2.32 -8.22
N PRO A 367 0.05 3.41 -8.76
CA PRO A 367 0.51 4.54 -7.96
C PRO A 367 -0.63 5.30 -7.25
N VAL A 368 -1.83 5.24 -7.77
CA VAL A 368 -3.05 5.78 -7.16
C VAL A 368 -4.05 4.64 -6.99
N GLU A 369 -4.35 4.26 -5.76
CA GLU A 369 -5.32 3.21 -5.47
C GLU A 369 -6.69 3.75 -5.05
N ASN A 370 -6.72 4.69 -4.12
CA ASN A 370 -7.96 5.20 -3.55
C ASN A 370 -8.07 6.73 -3.63
N ARG A 371 -6.96 7.43 -3.41
CA ARG A 371 -6.90 8.89 -3.36
C ARG A 371 -5.60 9.38 -3.99
N LEU A 372 -5.62 10.60 -4.48
CA LEU A 372 -4.43 11.28 -4.99
C LEU A 372 -3.33 11.43 -3.93
N GLN A 373 -3.73 11.52 -2.66
CA GLN A 373 -2.83 11.54 -1.51
C GLN A 373 -1.94 10.29 -1.39
N ASP A 374 -2.37 9.15 -1.93
CA ASP A 374 -1.53 7.93 -2.00
C ASP A 374 -0.27 8.22 -2.84
N LEU A 375 -0.43 8.90 -3.98
CA LEU A 375 0.69 9.30 -4.86
C LEU A 375 1.61 10.30 -4.16
N TRP A 376 1.04 11.33 -3.49
CA TRP A 376 1.83 12.28 -2.70
C TRP A 376 2.72 11.56 -1.67
N THR A 377 2.14 10.62 -0.93
CA THR A 377 2.88 9.86 0.11
C THR A 377 4.02 9.04 -0.47
N ILE A 378 3.80 8.41 -1.63
CA ILE A 378 4.84 7.64 -2.34
C ILE A 378 5.96 8.56 -2.83
N MET A 379 5.59 9.70 -3.43
CA MET A 379 6.56 10.68 -3.93
C MET A 379 7.33 11.34 -2.80
N ASP A 380 6.71 11.68 -1.66
CA ASP A 380 7.41 12.21 -0.49
C ASP A 380 8.41 11.22 0.09
N TRP A 381 8.18 9.91 -0.01
CA TRP A 381 9.16 8.91 0.36
C TRP A 381 10.33 8.84 -0.62
N SER A 382 10.07 8.81 -1.92
CA SER A 382 11.12 8.67 -2.95
C SER A 382 11.89 9.98 -3.16
N TRP A 383 11.18 11.09 -3.24
CA TRP A 383 11.76 12.42 -3.38
C TRP A 383 11.08 13.43 -2.46
N PRO A 384 11.56 13.56 -1.22
CA PRO A 384 11.01 14.48 -0.24
C PRO A 384 10.87 15.91 -0.78
N LYS A 385 9.77 16.57 -0.45
CA LYS A 385 9.44 17.96 -0.82
C LYS A 385 9.13 18.21 -2.31
N LEU A 386 9.26 17.24 -3.21
CA LEU A 386 9.01 17.43 -4.64
C LEU A 386 7.61 18.01 -4.93
N LEU A 387 6.58 17.48 -4.26
CA LEU A 387 5.17 17.88 -4.43
C LEU A 387 4.68 18.87 -3.37
N GLY A 388 5.58 19.42 -2.55
CA GLY A 388 5.22 20.36 -1.51
C GLY A 388 4.62 19.72 -0.26
N ALA A 389 4.07 20.54 0.62
CA ALA A 389 3.38 20.07 1.82
C ALA A 389 2.05 19.40 1.45
N SER A 390 1.62 18.42 2.26
CA SER A 390 0.39 17.65 2.02
C SER A 390 -0.85 18.52 1.82
N ARG A 391 -1.04 19.53 2.67
CA ARG A 391 -2.19 20.45 2.59
C ARG A 391 -2.17 21.32 1.32
N ASP A 392 -0.98 21.74 0.87
CA ASP A 392 -0.84 22.55 -0.34
C ASP A 392 -1.08 21.69 -1.58
N PHE A 393 -0.64 20.44 -1.55
CA PHE A 393 -0.88 19.48 -2.61
C PHE A 393 -2.38 19.22 -2.82
N GLU A 394 -3.15 18.98 -1.75
CA GLU A 394 -4.60 18.77 -1.84
C GLU A 394 -5.35 19.99 -2.39
N ARG A 395 -4.88 21.21 -2.05
CA ARG A 395 -5.47 22.45 -2.59
C ARG A 395 -5.12 22.70 -4.05
N ARG A 396 -3.88 22.36 -4.44
CA ARG A 396 -3.36 22.58 -5.80
C ARG A 396 -3.90 21.55 -6.80
N PHE A 397 -4.14 20.34 -6.35
CA PHE A 397 -4.53 19.21 -7.20
C PHE A 397 -5.81 18.54 -6.68
N PRO A 398 -6.98 19.20 -6.80
CA PRO A 398 -8.27 18.57 -6.48
C PRO A 398 -8.53 17.37 -7.41
N GLU A 399 -9.09 16.28 -6.86
CA GLU A 399 -9.36 15.05 -7.62
C GLU A 399 -10.42 15.18 -8.72
N ASP A 400 -11.22 16.24 -8.68
CA ASP A 400 -12.27 16.59 -9.66
C ASP A 400 -11.86 17.64 -10.69
N ASP A 401 -10.63 18.18 -10.59
CA ASP A 401 -10.09 19.13 -11.56
C ASP A 401 -9.14 18.44 -12.56
N ALA A 402 -9.66 18.14 -13.76
CA ALA A 402 -8.90 17.50 -14.83
C ALA A 402 -7.65 18.30 -15.25
N LYS A 403 -7.71 19.66 -15.22
CA LYS A 403 -6.54 20.48 -15.58
C LYS A 403 -5.43 20.37 -14.55
N ALA A 404 -5.79 20.41 -13.27
CA ALA A 404 -4.83 20.21 -12.18
C ALA A 404 -4.19 18.82 -12.24
N LEU A 405 -4.95 17.78 -12.60
CA LEU A 405 -4.43 16.42 -12.77
C LEU A 405 -3.46 16.30 -13.95
N ILE A 406 -3.75 16.97 -15.08
CA ILE A 406 -2.84 17.04 -16.24
C ILE A 406 -1.55 17.78 -15.86
N GLU A 407 -1.64 18.89 -15.11
CA GLU A 407 -0.46 19.61 -14.62
C GLU A 407 0.41 18.72 -13.71
N LEU A 408 -0.21 18.02 -12.75
CA LEU A 408 0.49 17.10 -11.85
C LEU A 408 1.20 15.98 -12.65
N ARG A 409 0.49 15.41 -13.62
CA ARG A 409 1.06 14.40 -14.51
C ARG A 409 2.28 14.95 -15.25
N SER A 410 2.15 16.14 -15.87
CA SER A 410 3.25 16.79 -16.57
C SER A 410 4.47 17.04 -15.64
N GLN A 411 4.24 17.38 -14.37
CA GLN A 411 5.33 17.55 -13.40
C GLN A 411 6.09 16.24 -13.12
N LEU A 412 5.43 15.10 -13.20
CA LEU A 412 6.01 13.80 -12.83
C LEU A 412 6.56 13.02 -14.02
N VAL A 413 5.87 13.08 -15.16
CA VAL A 413 6.12 12.20 -16.32
C VAL A 413 6.87 12.89 -17.44
N ASP A 414 6.66 14.22 -17.64
CA ASP A 414 7.28 14.91 -18.75
C ASP A 414 8.72 15.31 -18.39
N ARG A 415 9.61 15.13 -19.37
CA ARG A 415 10.98 15.65 -19.29
C ARG A 415 10.93 17.15 -19.54
N ARG A 416 11.49 17.95 -18.64
CA ARG A 416 11.66 19.41 -18.78
C ARG A 416 13.14 19.74 -18.92
N GLU A 417 13.46 20.88 -19.52
CA GLU A 417 14.86 21.33 -19.72
C GLU A 417 15.70 21.33 -18.44
N SER A 418 15.07 21.56 -17.29
CA SER A 418 15.74 21.61 -15.98
C SER A 418 15.45 20.42 -15.07
N GLN A 419 14.62 19.46 -15.49
CA GLN A 419 14.19 18.34 -14.63
C GLN A 419 13.97 17.08 -15.47
N PRO A 420 14.73 15.97 -15.20
CA PRO A 420 14.43 14.68 -15.80
C PRO A 420 13.10 14.13 -15.31
N GLN A 421 12.51 13.21 -16.07
CA GLN A 421 11.32 12.47 -15.71
C GLN A 421 11.52 11.76 -14.36
N VAL A 422 10.60 11.97 -13.40
CA VAL A 422 10.70 11.40 -12.04
C VAL A 422 9.80 10.20 -11.82
N MET A 423 8.81 10.02 -12.69
CA MET A 423 7.93 8.86 -12.71
C MET A 423 7.91 8.24 -14.10
N LEU A 424 8.23 6.95 -14.20
CA LEU A 424 8.08 6.19 -15.43
C LEU A 424 6.80 5.36 -15.36
N ARG A 425 5.83 5.68 -16.23
CA ARG A 425 4.55 4.98 -16.34
C ARG A 425 4.29 4.62 -17.80
N ARG A 426 4.16 3.33 -18.09
CA ARG A 426 3.81 2.81 -19.42
C ARG A 426 2.76 1.73 -19.27
N MET A 427 1.81 1.71 -20.18
CA MET A 427 0.75 0.70 -20.21
C MET A 427 1.20 -0.49 -21.10
N LYS A 428 0.71 -1.69 -20.78
CA LYS A 428 0.99 -2.89 -21.61
C LYS A 428 0.55 -2.71 -23.05
N SER A 429 -0.60 -2.06 -23.25
CA SER A 429 -1.16 -1.77 -24.57
C SER A 429 -0.30 -0.86 -25.43
N GLU A 430 0.55 -0.02 -24.81
CA GLU A 430 1.40 0.94 -25.50
C GLU A 430 2.76 0.35 -25.93
N VAL A 431 3.28 -0.60 -25.14
CA VAL A 431 4.68 -1.04 -25.27
C VAL A 431 4.87 -2.50 -25.63
N LEU A 432 3.81 -3.29 -25.62
CA LEU A 432 3.89 -4.72 -25.95
C LEU A 432 3.14 -5.00 -27.27
N ASP A 433 3.91 -5.09 -28.34
CA ASP A 433 3.38 -5.61 -29.61
C ASP A 433 3.00 -7.09 -29.46
N GLY A 434 1.82 -7.46 -29.97
CA GLY A 434 1.36 -8.85 -30.00
C GLY A 434 0.80 -9.39 -28.68
N LEU A 435 0.46 -8.52 -27.69
CA LEU A 435 -0.39 -8.97 -26.59
C LEU A 435 -1.78 -9.35 -27.11
N PRO A 436 -2.33 -10.48 -26.66
CA PRO A 436 -3.69 -10.86 -27.03
C PRO A 436 -4.71 -9.82 -26.54
N GLU A 437 -5.87 -9.79 -27.16
CA GLU A 437 -6.97 -8.92 -26.74
C GLU A 437 -7.43 -9.28 -25.32
N LYS A 438 -7.69 -8.24 -24.48
CA LYS A 438 -8.37 -8.38 -23.19
C LYS A 438 -9.79 -7.89 -23.31
N ARG A 439 -10.75 -8.79 -23.12
CA ARG A 439 -12.18 -8.50 -23.19
C ARG A 439 -12.82 -8.62 -21.80
N ILE A 440 -13.55 -7.59 -21.37
CA ILE A 440 -14.34 -7.61 -20.13
C ILE A 440 -15.81 -7.86 -20.50
N VAL A 441 -16.41 -8.86 -19.88
CA VAL A 441 -17.82 -9.22 -20.08
C VAL A 441 -18.55 -9.13 -18.75
N LYS A 442 -19.50 -8.20 -18.65
CA LYS A 442 -20.36 -8.00 -17.50
C LYS A 442 -21.68 -8.74 -17.71
N TYR A 443 -22.14 -9.47 -16.69
CA TYR A 443 -23.37 -10.23 -16.72
C TYR A 443 -24.31 -9.72 -15.62
N GLU A 444 -25.32 -8.96 -16.01
CA GLU A 444 -26.40 -8.56 -15.08
C GLU A 444 -27.44 -9.66 -15.02
N ILE A 445 -27.54 -10.31 -13.87
CA ILE A 445 -28.51 -11.40 -13.62
C ILE A 445 -29.44 -10.99 -12.49
N GLU A 446 -30.73 -11.13 -12.71
CA GLU A 446 -31.73 -10.86 -11.65
C GLU A 446 -31.62 -11.88 -10.52
N MET A 447 -31.68 -11.37 -9.28
CA MET A 447 -31.63 -12.21 -8.09
C MET A 447 -32.81 -13.16 -8.06
N PRO A 448 -32.56 -14.47 -7.85
CA PRO A 448 -33.65 -15.43 -7.58
C PRO A 448 -34.49 -14.99 -6.37
N PRO A 449 -35.74 -15.45 -6.27
CA PRO A 449 -36.67 -15.00 -5.21
C PRO A 449 -36.11 -15.11 -3.79
N ILE A 450 -35.42 -16.21 -3.49
CA ILE A 450 -34.75 -16.40 -2.19
C ILE A 450 -33.69 -15.33 -1.94
N GLN A 451 -32.82 -15.09 -2.90
CA GLN A 451 -31.78 -14.08 -2.80
C GLN A 451 -32.35 -12.67 -2.69
N ALA A 452 -33.36 -12.35 -3.53
CA ALA A 452 -34.02 -11.05 -3.52
C ALA A 452 -34.69 -10.76 -2.17
N ALA A 453 -35.36 -11.74 -1.57
CA ALA A 453 -36.03 -11.61 -0.28
C ALA A 453 -35.00 -11.35 0.85
N HIS A 454 -33.86 -12.05 0.85
CA HIS A 454 -32.79 -11.82 1.81
C HIS A 454 -32.14 -10.44 1.62
N TYR A 455 -31.97 -10.05 0.36
CA TYR A 455 -31.38 -8.78 -0.01
C TYR A 455 -32.27 -7.60 0.42
N SER A 456 -33.60 -7.68 0.19
CA SER A 456 -34.57 -6.67 0.62
C SER A 456 -34.57 -6.47 2.13
N ARG A 457 -34.51 -7.55 2.92
CA ARG A 457 -34.40 -7.46 4.40
C ARG A 457 -33.13 -6.72 4.82
N ALA A 458 -32.00 -6.98 4.17
CA ALA A 458 -30.75 -6.27 4.46
C ALA A 458 -30.86 -4.78 4.11
N ILE A 459 -31.53 -4.41 3.01
CA ILE A 459 -31.82 -3.01 2.68
C ILE A 459 -32.74 -2.36 3.72
N GLU A 460 -33.81 -3.01 4.13
CA GLU A 460 -34.72 -2.51 5.16
C GLU A 460 -33.95 -2.23 6.47
N GLN A 461 -33.09 -3.13 6.88
CA GLN A 461 -32.23 -2.93 8.03
C GLN A 461 -31.28 -1.73 7.83
N ALA A 462 -30.71 -1.57 6.63
CA ALA A 462 -29.87 -0.43 6.29
C ALA A 462 -30.64 0.90 6.42
N MET A 463 -31.89 0.92 5.92
CA MET A 463 -32.76 2.10 5.98
C MET A 463 -33.12 2.46 7.42
N LEU A 464 -33.44 1.49 8.27
CA LEU A 464 -33.71 1.69 9.68
C LEU A 464 -32.50 2.24 10.45
N LEU A 465 -31.29 1.81 10.07
CA LEU A 465 -30.04 2.23 10.69
C LEU A 465 -29.52 3.58 10.14
N ARG A 466 -30.04 4.03 8.99
CA ARG A 466 -29.58 5.28 8.33
C ARG A 466 -29.77 6.54 9.18
N GLY A 467 -30.63 6.51 10.19
CA GLY A 467 -30.84 7.60 11.15
C GLY A 467 -30.13 7.43 12.51
N SER A 468 -29.52 6.27 12.79
CA SER A 468 -29.05 5.93 14.14
C SER A 468 -27.60 6.38 14.44
N GLY A 469 -26.88 7.01 13.49
CA GLY A 469 -25.48 7.45 13.69
C GLY A 469 -24.45 6.32 13.88
N GLN A 470 -24.86 5.06 13.94
CA GLN A 470 -23.99 3.93 14.26
C GLN A 470 -23.24 3.39 13.03
N ARG A 471 -22.08 3.96 12.71
CA ARG A 471 -21.23 3.53 11.57
C ARG A 471 -20.87 2.06 11.57
N GLY A 472 -20.63 1.44 12.74
CA GLY A 472 -20.32 0.02 12.85
C GLY A 472 -21.44 -0.88 12.36
N LEU A 473 -22.70 -0.48 12.59
CA LEU A 473 -23.86 -1.21 12.07
C LEU A 473 -24.01 -1.03 10.55
N MET A 474 -23.74 0.15 10.01
CA MET A 474 -23.77 0.37 8.55
C MET A 474 -22.72 -0.48 7.82
N LEU A 475 -21.50 -0.57 8.35
CA LEU A 475 -20.48 -1.47 7.81
C LEU A 475 -20.93 -2.93 7.87
N LYS A 476 -21.57 -3.34 8.95
CA LYS A 476 -22.12 -4.70 9.07
C LYS A 476 -23.18 -4.97 8.00
N VAL A 477 -24.07 -4.03 7.75
CA VAL A 477 -25.09 -4.16 6.69
C VAL A 477 -24.45 -4.18 5.29
N LEU A 478 -23.44 -3.35 5.03
CA LEU A 478 -22.71 -3.41 3.76
C LEU A 478 -22.01 -4.76 3.55
N HIS A 479 -21.47 -5.35 4.63
CA HIS A 479 -20.92 -6.70 4.58
C HIS A 479 -21.99 -7.75 4.34
N GLU A 480 -23.17 -7.59 4.91
CA GLU A 480 -24.33 -8.48 4.70
C GLU A 480 -24.84 -8.38 3.26
N LEU A 481 -25.05 -7.16 2.72
CA LEU A 481 -25.42 -6.93 1.33
C LEU A 481 -24.42 -7.55 0.36
N ARG A 482 -23.10 -7.36 0.62
CA ARG A 482 -22.04 -7.97 -0.17
C ARG A 482 -22.07 -9.51 -0.11
N GLY A 483 -22.28 -10.06 1.09
CA GLY A 483 -22.40 -11.51 1.29
C GLY A 483 -23.63 -12.08 0.59
N THR A 484 -24.79 -11.44 0.76
CA THR A 484 -26.06 -11.85 0.13
C THR A 484 -26.00 -11.71 -1.39
N SER A 485 -25.28 -10.69 -1.90
CA SER A 485 -25.05 -10.52 -3.34
C SER A 485 -24.23 -11.67 -3.95
N LEU A 486 -23.31 -12.28 -3.18
CA LEU A 486 -22.60 -13.49 -3.61
C LEU A 486 -23.45 -14.73 -3.44
N PHE A 487 -24.05 -14.92 -2.26
CA PHE A 487 -24.89 -16.06 -1.95
C PHE A 487 -25.79 -15.79 -0.73
N PRO A 488 -27.11 -16.02 -0.81
CA PRO A 488 -27.98 -15.85 0.33
C PRO A 488 -27.64 -16.87 1.42
N ARG A 489 -27.47 -16.42 2.68
CA ARG A 489 -27.30 -17.30 3.81
C ARG A 489 -28.69 -17.87 4.19
N SER A 490 -28.89 -19.16 4.01
CA SER A 490 -30.09 -19.79 4.53
C SER A 490 -30.01 -19.91 6.06
N PRO A 491 -31.02 -19.43 6.82
CA PRO A 491 -31.06 -19.61 8.26
C PRO A 491 -31.20 -21.10 8.66
N ASP A 492 -31.73 -21.91 7.79
CA ASP A 492 -32.21 -23.29 8.09
C ASP A 492 -31.22 -24.37 7.66
N GLY A 493 -29.98 -24.02 7.31
CA GLY A 493 -28.98 -25.02 6.90
C GLY A 493 -29.31 -25.73 5.59
N ALA A 494 -30.09 -25.08 4.72
CA ALA A 494 -30.46 -25.62 3.41
C ALA A 494 -29.22 -25.98 2.57
N GLU A 495 -29.36 -27.00 1.76
CA GLU A 495 -28.32 -27.50 0.88
C GLU A 495 -27.83 -26.38 -0.09
N PHE A 496 -26.53 -26.34 -0.33
CA PHE A 496 -25.95 -25.37 -1.23
C PHE A 496 -26.43 -25.64 -2.67
N SER A 497 -27.13 -24.66 -3.25
CA SER A 497 -27.51 -24.68 -4.66
C SER A 497 -27.03 -23.41 -5.38
N PRO A 498 -26.18 -23.53 -6.42
CA PRO A 498 -25.76 -22.37 -7.21
C PRO A 498 -26.94 -21.58 -7.82
N GLU A 499 -28.06 -22.23 -8.05
CA GLU A 499 -29.28 -21.66 -8.62
C GLU A 499 -29.95 -20.62 -7.70
N ASP A 500 -29.64 -20.64 -6.40
CA ASP A 500 -30.14 -19.66 -5.43
C ASP A 500 -29.40 -18.33 -5.47
N SER A 501 -28.35 -18.20 -6.30
CA SER A 501 -27.56 -16.99 -6.46
C SER A 501 -27.42 -16.57 -7.90
N ALA A 502 -27.81 -15.34 -8.21
CA ALA A 502 -27.61 -14.71 -9.52
C ALA A 502 -26.15 -14.74 -9.98
N ARG A 503 -25.22 -14.42 -9.08
CA ARG A 503 -23.79 -14.48 -9.42
C ARG A 503 -23.31 -15.88 -9.72
N LEU A 504 -23.71 -16.87 -8.93
CA LEU A 504 -23.29 -18.25 -9.14
C LEU A 504 -23.90 -18.83 -10.41
N GLN A 505 -25.15 -18.50 -10.73
CA GLN A 505 -25.75 -18.85 -12.03
C GLN A 505 -24.87 -18.33 -13.19
N ALA A 506 -24.46 -17.05 -13.14
CA ALA A 506 -23.57 -16.47 -14.16
C ALA A 506 -22.18 -17.15 -14.19
N VAL A 507 -21.61 -17.48 -13.02
CA VAL A 507 -20.33 -18.20 -12.91
C VAL A 507 -20.44 -19.56 -13.58
N PHE A 508 -21.46 -20.37 -13.26
CA PHE A 508 -21.61 -21.71 -13.83
C PHE A 508 -21.92 -21.66 -15.32
N ALA A 509 -22.76 -20.71 -15.78
CA ALA A 509 -23.01 -20.50 -17.21
C ALA A 509 -21.75 -20.04 -17.96
N ALA A 510 -20.86 -19.30 -17.33
CA ALA A 510 -19.54 -18.97 -17.91
C ALA A 510 -18.64 -20.21 -17.97
N LEU A 511 -18.59 -21.01 -16.90
CA LEU A 511 -17.79 -22.24 -16.84
C LEU A 511 -18.23 -23.26 -17.89
N GLU A 512 -19.54 -23.42 -18.16
CA GLU A 512 -20.06 -24.29 -19.23
C GLU A 512 -19.56 -23.88 -20.61
N ARG A 513 -19.56 -22.57 -20.91
CA ARG A 513 -19.02 -22.04 -22.17
C ARG A 513 -17.51 -22.27 -22.28
N ILE A 514 -16.77 -22.07 -21.19
CA ILE A 514 -15.32 -22.27 -21.15
C ILE A 514 -14.98 -23.77 -21.28
N GLN A 515 -15.79 -24.66 -20.67
CA GLN A 515 -15.66 -26.12 -20.85
C GLN A 515 -15.85 -26.51 -22.31
N ALA A 516 -16.87 -25.97 -22.99
CA ALA A 516 -17.12 -26.23 -24.39
C ALA A 516 -15.95 -25.78 -25.31
N SER A 517 -15.21 -24.75 -24.92
CA SER A 517 -13.99 -24.29 -25.61
C SER A 517 -12.74 -25.09 -25.21
N GLY A 518 -12.80 -25.92 -24.19
CA GLY A 518 -11.65 -26.68 -23.69
C GLY A 518 -10.54 -25.78 -23.12
N GLU A 519 -10.91 -24.68 -22.44
CA GLU A 519 -9.96 -23.68 -21.96
C GLU A 519 -9.86 -23.66 -20.42
N LYS A 520 -8.76 -23.09 -19.90
CA LYS A 520 -8.51 -23.00 -18.45
C LYS A 520 -8.99 -21.67 -17.88
N VAL A 521 -9.48 -21.70 -16.64
CA VAL A 521 -10.06 -20.53 -15.99
C VAL A 521 -9.58 -20.35 -14.56
N LEU A 522 -9.38 -19.09 -14.14
CA LEU A 522 -9.20 -18.69 -12.76
C LEU A 522 -10.51 -18.13 -12.21
N VAL A 523 -10.93 -18.61 -11.03
CA VAL A 523 -12.11 -18.11 -10.32
C VAL A 523 -11.66 -17.40 -9.05
N PHE A 524 -11.89 -16.09 -8.97
CA PHE A 524 -11.57 -15.32 -7.79
C PHE A 524 -12.77 -15.21 -6.86
N CYS A 525 -12.62 -15.76 -5.65
CA CYS A 525 -13.61 -15.74 -4.59
C CYS A 525 -12.94 -15.42 -3.25
N GLU A 526 -13.49 -14.49 -2.46
CA GLU A 526 -12.89 -14.08 -1.19
C GLU A 526 -13.26 -15.03 -0.05
N ASP A 527 -14.52 -15.46 0.04
CA ASP A 527 -15.01 -16.31 1.12
C ASP A 527 -14.46 -17.73 1.00
N LEU A 528 -13.73 -18.18 2.04
CA LEU A 528 -13.07 -19.49 2.05
C LEU A 528 -14.06 -20.68 2.12
N ALA A 529 -15.19 -20.49 2.78
CA ALA A 529 -16.22 -21.51 2.84
C ALA A 529 -16.89 -21.67 1.47
N MET A 530 -17.14 -20.54 0.79
CA MET A 530 -17.65 -20.53 -0.58
C MET A 530 -16.65 -21.15 -1.56
N GLN A 531 -15.36 -20.88 -1.43
CA GLN A 531 -14.31 -21.53 -2.25
C GLN A 531 -14.39 -23.07 -2.14
N ALA A 532 -14.63 -23.58 -0.92
CA ALA A 532 -14.74 -25.02 -0.70
C ALA A 532 -15.99 -25.61 -1.39
N LYS A 533 -17.13 -24.94 -1.25
CA LYS A 533 -18.40 -25.35 -1.89
C LYS A 533 -18.29 -25.29 -3.42
N LEU A 534 -17.74 -24.18 -3.97
CA LEU A 534 -17.50 -24.04 -5.40
C LEU A 534 -16.55 -25.13 -5.93
N ALA A 535 -15.47 -25.44 -5.22
CA ALA A 535 -14.53 -26.46 -5.65
C ALA A 535 -15.19 -27.86 -5.74
N ALA A 536 -16.04 -28.19 -4.76
CA ALA A 536 -16.77 -29.44 -4.74
C ALA A 536 -17.81 -29.52 -5.89
N GLU A 537 -18.60 -28.46 -6.04
CA GLU A 537 -19.66 -28.39 -7.06
C GLU A 537 -19.08 -28.37 -8.48
N ILE A 538 -18.04 -27.57 -8.72
CA ILE A 538 -17.36 -27.53 -10.03
C ILE A 538 -16.78 -28.91 -10.38
N ARG A 539 -16.13 -29.57 -9.41
CA ARG A 539 -15.60 -30.91 -9.64
C ARG A 539 -16.68 -31.91 -10.02
N HIS A 540 -17.80 -31.87 -9.30
CA HIS A 540 -18.94 -32.78 -9.52
C HIS A 540 -19.62 -32.49 -10.87
N ARG A 541 -20.01 -31.24 -11.11
CA ARG A 541 -20.79 -30.82 -12.31
C ARG A 541 -20.04 -30.98 -13.62
N PHE A 542 -18.73 -30.75 -13.61
CA PHE A 542 -17.87 -30.79 -14.81
C PHE A 542 -17.03 -32.08 -14.90
N GLU A 543 -17.23 -33.04 -14.01
CA GLU A 543 -16.53 -34.35 -13.98
C GLU A 543 -15.01 -34.22 -14.12
N LEU A 544 -14.40 -33.23 -13.39
CA LEU A 544 -12.99 -32.92 -13.55
C LEU A 544 -12.10 -34.09 -13.10
N LYS A 545 -11.15 -34.45 -13.95
CA LYS A 545 -10.15 -35.47 -13.68
C LYS A 545 -9.29 -35.15 -12.47
N TYR A 546 -8.96 -33.87 -12.25
CA TYR A 546 -8.15 -33.40 -11.15
C TYR A 546 -9.00 -32.64 -10.12
N PRO A 547 -8.63 -32.66 -8.84
CA PRO A 547 -9.29 -31.83 -7.84
C PRO A 547 -9.13 -30.34 -8.20
N VAL A 548 -10.19 -29.56 -7.97
CA VAL A 548 -10.13 -28.12 -8.09
C VAL A 548 -9.25 -27.57 -6.98
N ALA A 549 -8.05 -27.12 -7.33
CA ALA A 549 -7.10 -26.58 -6.37
C ALA A 549 -7.55 -25.17 -5.92
N ARG A 550 -7.12 -24.79 -4.69
CA ARG A 550 -7.46 -23.51 -4.09
C ARG A 550 -6.20 -22.85 -3.56
N ILE A 551 -6.02 -21.53 -3.84
CA ILE A 551 -4.95 -20.70 -3.30
C ILE A 551 -5.56 -19.59 -2.45
N HIS A 552 -5.25 -19.59 -1.16
CA HIS A 552 -5.70 -18.58 -0.18
C HIS A 552 -4.59 -18.26 0.82
N GLY A 553 -4.83 -17.30 1.73
CA GLY A 553 -3.81 -16.83 2.67
C GLY A 553 -3.20 -17.89 3.58
N GLY A 554 -3.94 -18.99 3.88
CA GLY A 554 -3.44 -20.11 4.67
C GLY A 554 -2.55 -21.10 3.90
N VAL A 555 -2.41 -20.95 2.57
CA VAL A 555 -1.51 -21.80 1.77
C VAL A 555 -0.11 -21.22 1.81
N GLY A 556 0.86 -22.00 2.32
CA GLY A 556 2.25 -21.59 2.41
C GLY A 556 2.90 -21.34 1.04
N PRO A 557 3.99 -20.55 0.97
CA PRO A 557 4.61 -20.17 -0.29
C PRO A 557 5.02 -21.34 -1.19
N GLN A 558 5.63 -22.37 -0.62
CA GLN A 558 6.07 -23.57 -1.36
C GLN A 558 4.88 -24.36 -1.94
N ALA A 559 3.86 -24.62 -1.10
CA ALA A 559 2.65 -25.31 -1.55
C ALA A 559 1.90 -24.51 -2.64
N ARG A 560 1.88 -23.19 -2.52
CA ARG A 560 1.32 -22.29 -3.52
C ARG A 560 2.04 -22.43 -4.87
N GLN A 561 3.38 -22.41 -4.86
CA GLN A 561 4.18 -22.57 -6.07
C GLN A 561 3.98 -23.94 -6.70
N GLN A 562 3.86 -25.00 -5.88
CA GLN A 562 3.56 -26.34 -6.38
C GLN A 562 2.20 -26.39 -7.10
N ILE A 563 1.14 -25.82 -6.50
CA ILE A 563 -0.19 -25.75 -7.12
C ILE A 563 -0.13 -25.02 -8.47
N VAL A 564 0.61 -23.90 -8.52
CA VAL A 564 0.79 -23.13 -9.76
C VAL A 564 1.49 -23.98 -10.83
N ASN A 565 2.60 -24.62 -10.48
CA ASN A 565 3.36 -25.45 -11.41
C ASN A 565 2.52 -26.62 -11.92
N GLU A 566 1.76 -27.28 -11.07
CA GLU A 566 0.84 -28.36 -11.45
C GLU A 566 -0.24 -27.84 -12.42
N PHE A 567 -0.90 -26.73 -12.11
CA PHE A 567 -1.93 -26.16 -12.99
C PHE A 567 -1.36 -25.73 -14.35
N GLN A 568 -0.17 -25.12 -14.36
CA GLN A 568 0.51 -24.70 -15.59
C GLN A 568 0.92 -25.88 -16.47
N SER A 569 1.39 -26.97 -15.88
CA SER A 569 1.90 -28.16 -16.59
C SER A 569 0.82 -29.14 -17.05
N ARG A 570 -0.42 -29.03 -16.53
CA ARG A 570 -1.53 -29.89 -16.98
C ARG A 570 -1.81 -29.72 -18.48
N PRO A 571 -2.20 -30.79 -19.17
CA PRO A 571 -2.52 -30.73 -20.62
C PRO A 571 -3.54 -29.65 -20.96
N ALA A 572 -3.56 -29.24 -22.23
CA ALA A 572 -4.63 -28.37 -22.74
C ALA A 572 -6.00 -29.04 -22.54
N GLY A 573 -6.99 -28.25 -22.12
CA GLY A 573 -8.31 -28.71 -21.81
C GLY A 573 -8.92 -27.87 -20.69
N PHE A 574 -10.18 -28.10 -20.39
CA PHE A 574 -10.89 -27.39 -19.33
C PHE A 574 -10.32 -27.76 -17.95
N ASP A 575 -9.92 -26.73 -17.22
CA ASP A 575 -9.43 -26.85 -15.84
C ASP A 575 -9.71 -25.57 -15.08
N VAL A 576 -9.91 -25.68 -13.78
CA VAL A 576 -10.29 -24.56 -12.90
C VAL A 576 -9.35 -24.45 -11.72
N LEU A 577 -8.89 -23.24 -11.43
CA LEU A 577 -8.17 -22.90 -10.21
C LEU A 577 -8.91 -21.79 -9.47
N ILE A 578 -9.18 -21.98 -8.18
CA ILE A 578 -9.88 -20.99 -7.33
C ILE A 578 -8.84 -20.23 -6.50
N LEU A 579 -8.95 -18.91 -6.44
CA LEU A 579 -8.00 -18.05 -5.72
C LEU A 579 -8.74 -17.03 -4.86
N SER A 580 -8.17 -16.72 -3.69
CA SER A 580 -8.50 -15.48 -3.00
C SER A 580 -7.85 -14.31 -3.74
N PRO A 581 -8.54 -13.15 -3.94
CA PRO A 581 -7.98 -12.00 -4.65
C PRO A 581 -6.64 -11.54 -4.09
N LYS A 582 -6.52 -11.40 -2.77
CA LYS A 582 -5.24 -11.03 -2.11
C LYS A 582 -4.14 -12.09 -2.25
N ALA A 583 -4.47 -13.37 -2.17
CA ALA A 583 -3.49 -14.44 -2.30
C ALA A 583 -3.05 -14.64 -3.75
N GLY A 584 -3.95 -14.41 -4.70
CA GLY A 584 -3.64 -14.33 -6.12
C GLY A 584 -2.80 -13.11 -6.49
N GLY A 585 -2.85 -12.03 -5.69
CA GLY A 585 -2.10 -10.78 -5.91
C GLY A 585 -0.58 -10.89 -5.72
N VAL A 586 -0.01 -12.03 -5.35
CA VAL A 586 1.42 -12.14 -5.01
C VAL A 586 2.18 -12.90 -6.10
N GLY A 587 2.74 -12.18 -7.08
CA GLY A 587 3.82 -12.64 -7.97
C GLY A 587 3.59 -13.88 -8.84
N LEU A 588 2.39 -14.50 -8.81
CA LEU A 588 2.11 -15.73 -9.52
C LEU A 588 1.96 -15.49 -11.02
N THR A 589 2.47 -16.41 -11.84
CA THR A 589 2.28 -16.44 -13.30
C THR A 589 1.35 -17.58 -13.66
N LEU A 590 0.19 -17.29 -14.28
CA LEU A 590 -0.87 -18.26 -14.55
C LEU A 590 -1.35 -18.15 -16.02
N THR A 591 -0.40 -18.05 -16.96
CA THR A 591 -0.65 -17.85 -18.38
C THR A 591 -1.25 -19.09 -19.10
N ALA A 592 -1.29 -20.25 -18.44
CA ALA A 592 -2.03 -21.40 -18.95
C ALA A 592 -3.55 -21.15 -18.99
N ALA A 593 -4.08 -20.29 -18.10
CA ALA A 593 -5.46 -19.83 -18.20
C ALA A 593 -5.58 -18.64 -19.15
N ASN A 594 -6.74 -18.49 -19.77
CA ASN A 594 -7.11 -17.34 -20.58
C ASN A 594 -8.50 -16.80 -20.22
N HIS A 595 -9.15 -17.38 -19.19
CA HIS A 595 -10.36 -16.85 -18.59
C HIS A 595 -10.17 -16.51 -17.14
N VAL A 596 -10.78 -15.39 -16.70
CA VAL A 596 -10.81 -14.93 -15.33
C VAL A 596 -12.23 -14.63 -14.93
N ILE A 597 -12.72 -15.21 -13.83
CA ILE A 597 -14.07 -14.95 -13.30
C ILE A 597 -13.91 -14.29 -11.92
N HIS A 598 -14.40 -13.07 -11.76
CA HIS A 598 -14.48 -12.39 -10.47
C HIS A 598 -15.81 -12.72 -9.78
N ALA A 599 -15.93 -13.90 -9.19
CA ALA A 599 -17.13 -14.30 -8.43
C ALA A 599 -17.38 -13.39 -7.22
N SER A 600 -16.32 -12.89 -6.57
CA SER A 600 -16.39 -11.83 -5.57
C SER A 600 -15.75 -10.55 -6.11
N ARG A 601 -16.47 -9.42 -5.99
CA ARG A 601 -15.93 -8.09 -6.34
C ARG A 601 -15.13 -7.50 -5.17
N TRP A 602 -14.11 -6.74 -5.47
CA TRP A 602 -13.29 -6.04 -4.49
C TRP A 602 -13.57 -4.53 -4.52
N TRP A 603 -13.43 -3.84 -3.39
CA TRP A 603 -13.62 -2.38 -3.30
C TRP A 603 -12.52 -1.55 -3.99
N ASN A 604 -11.35 -2.18 -4.18
CA ASN A 604 -10.19 -1.57 -4.81
C ASN A 604 -10.00 -2.19 -6.21
N PRO A 605 -10.16 -1.41 -7.29
CA PRO A 605 -9.95 -1.90 -8.66
C PRO A 605 -8.55 -2.46 -8.87
N ALA A 606 -7.53 -1.91 -8.22
CA ALA A 606 -6.17 -2.37 -8.34
C ALA A 606 -6.01 -3.86 -7.97
N ILE A 607 -6.75 -4.36 -6.97
CA ILE A 607 -6.69 -5.78 -6.57
C ILE A 607 -7.34 -6.68 -7.63
N GLU A 608 -8.44 -6.26 -8.27
CA GLU A 608 -9.04 -7.01 -9.38
C GLU A 608 -8.15 -7.01 -10.61
N ASP A 609 -7.56 -5.86 -10.92
CA ASP A 609 -6.65 -5.70 -12.06
C ASP A 609 -5.37 -6.50 -11.82
N GLN A 610 -4.79 -6.48 -10.61
CA GLN A 610 -3.67 -7.35 -10.22
C GLN A 610 -4.00 -8.83 -10.36
N ALA A 611 -5.20 -9.25 -9.93
CA ALA A 611 -5.65 -10.63 -10.07
C ALA A 611 -5.78 -11.04 -11.55
N THR A 612 -6.33 -10.19 -12.40
CA THR A 612 -6.43 -10.39 -13.84
C THR A 612 -5.06 -10.45 -14.50
N ASP A 613 -4.13 -9.63 -14.07
CA ASP A 613 -2.76 -9.52 -14.59
C ASP A 613 -1.88 -10.75 -14.30
N ARG A 614 -2.36 -11.72 -13.54
CA ARG A 614 -1.74 -13.06 -13.43
C ARG A 614 -1.87 -13.87 -14.70
N VAL A 615 -2.92 -13.59 -15.47
CA VAL A 615 -3.23 -14.21 -16.75
C VAL A 615 -2.80 -13.31 -17.91
N TYR A 616 -3.13 -12.02 -17.83
CA TYR A 616 -2.85 -11.02 -18.88
C TYR A 616 -1.47 -10.39 -18.70
N ARG A 617 -0.46 -11.12 -19.13
CA ARG A 617 0.95 -10.70 -18.99
C ARG A 617 1.83 -11.27 -20.10
N ILE A 618 3.11 -10.87 -20.13
CA ILE A 618 4.12 -11.41 -21.04
C ILE A 618 4.13 -12.94 -20.97
N GLY A 619 4.00 -13.59 -22.12
CA GLY A 619 3.89 -15.06 -22.24
C GLY A 619 2.46 -15.57 -22.44
N GLN A 620 1.44 -14.71 -22.36
CA GLN A 620 0.09 -15.05 -22.78
C GLN A 620 -0.01 -14.98 -24.32
N ILE A 621 -0.54 -16.03 -24.92
CA ILE A 621 -0.68 -16.15 -26.40
C ILE A 621 -2.15 -16.24 -26.84
N ARG A 622 -3.10 -16.30 -25.91
CA ARG A 622 -4.55 -16.41 -26.17
C ARG A 622 -5.27 -15.16 -25.66
N ASN A 623 -6.35 -14.80 -26.36
CA ASN A 623 -7.21 -13.72 -25.92
C ASN A 623 -7.72 -13.99 -24.50
N VAL A 624 -7.69 -12.99 -23.63
CA VAL A 624 -8.09 -13.09 -22.24
C VAL A 624 -9.49 -12.53 -22.05
N THR A 625 -10.40 -13.34 -21.53
CA THR A 625 -11.75 -12.91 -21.21
C THR A 625 -11.93 -12.81 -19.69
N VAL A 626 -12.33 -11.62 -19.23
CA VAL A 626 -12.64 -11.34 -17.82
C VAL A 626 -14.15 -11.32 -17.65
N HIS A 627 -14.66 -12.21 -16.83
CA HIS A 627 -16.10 -12.35 -16.56
C HIS A 627 -16.46 -11.69 -15.23
N ILE A 628 -17.40 -10.76 -15.26
CA ILE A 628 -17.86 -10.00 -14.09
C ILE A 628 -19.36 -10.26 -13.89
N PRO A 629 -19.74 -11.21 -13.05
CA PRO A 629 -21.15 -11.43 -12.68
C PRO A 629 -21.63 -10.34 -11.74
N LEU A 630 -22.80 -9.76 -12.04
CA LEU A 630 -23.45 -8.70 -11.28
C LEU A 630 -24.88 -9.15 -10.90
N ALA A 631 -25.15 -9.29 -9.61
CA ALA A 631 -26.48 -9.58 -9.13
C ALA A 631 -27.30 -8.29 -9.02
N VAL A 632 -28.44 -8.24 -9.69
CA VAL A 632 -29.34 -7.07 -9.68
C VAL A 632 -30.69 -7.44 -9.05
N HIS A 633 -31.25 -6.49 -8.30
CA HIS A 633 -32.55 -6.72 -7.67
C HIS A 633 -33.67 -6.72 -8.72
N PRO A 634 -34.65 -7.65 -8.65
CA PRO A 634 -35.76 -7.73 -9.62
C PRO A 634 -36.74 -6.56 -9.52
N ASP A 635 -36.88 -5.92 -8.34
CA ASP A 635 -37.70 -4.71 -8.19
C ASP A 635 -37.03 -3.52 -8.89
N PRO A 636 -37.72 -2.87 -9.87
CA PRO A 636 -37.19 -1.72 -10.58
C PRO A 636 -36.74 -0.57 -9.66
N ASN A 637 -37.39 -0.36 -8.52
CA ASN A 637 -37.04 0.70 -7.57
C ASN A 637 -35.74 0.42 -6.81
N LEU A 638 -35.33 -0.84 -6.70
CA LEU A 638 -34.12 -1.27 -6.00
C LEU A 638 -32.99 -1.71 -6.97
N ARG A 639 -33.30 -1.87 -8.26
CA ARG A 639 -32.37 -2.34 -9.28
C ARG A 639 -31.10 -1.49 -9.32
N ASP A 640 -31.24 -0.19 -9.52
CA ASP A 640 -30.10 0.75 -9.61
C ASP A 640 -29.40 0.96 -8.26
N ALA A 641 -30.07 0.62 -7.16
CA ALA A 641 -29.49 0.61 -5.81
C ALA A 641 -28.79 -0.70 -5.47
N SER A 642 -28.80 -1.70 -6.35
CA SER A 642 -28.12 -2.97 -6.13
C SER A 642 -26.63 -2.76 -5.86
N PHE A 643 -26.14 -3.40 -4.81
CA PHE A 643 -24.76 -3.29 -4.35
C PHE A 643 -23.73 -3.49 -5.48
N ASP A 644 -23.97 -4.49 -6.34
CA ASP A 644 -23.06 -4.82 -7.44
C ASP A 644 -22.97 -3.73 -8.48
N LEU A 645 -24.09 -3.11 -8.85
CA LEU A 645 -24.10 -1.98 -9.79
C LEU A 645 -23.43 -0.75 -9.18
N LYS A 646 -23.72 -0.44 -7.90
CA LYS A 646 -23.08 0.67 -7.21
C LYS A 646 -21.57 0.48 -7.05
N LEU A 647 -21.15 -0.74 -6.72
CA LEU A 647 -19.74 -1.09 -6.64
C LEU A 647 -19.07 -1.01 -8.02
N ASP A 648 -19.71 -1.48 -9.07
CA ASP A 648 -19.20 -1.41 -10.43
C ASP A 648 -19.00 0.05 -10.88
N GLN A 649 -19.99 0.92 -10.67
CA GLN A 649 -19.88 2.36 -10.93
C GLN A 649 -18.74 3.01 -10.15
N LEU A 650 -18.59 2.67 -8.86
CA LEU A 650 -17.49 3.16 -8.04
C LEU A 650 -16.12 2.71 -8.58
N MET A 651 -16.02 1.46 -9.01
CA MET A 651 -14.79 0.89 -9.57
C MET A 651 -14.41 1.57 -10.90
N GLU A 652 -15.39 1.81 -11.79
CA GLU A 652 -15.16 2.53 -13.05
C GLU A 652 -14.71 3.96 -12.79
N ARG A 653 -15.34 4.67 -11.84
CA ARG A 653 -14.91 6.02 -11.46
C ARG A 653 -13.46 6.04 -10.94
N LYS A 654 -13.07 5.08 -10.09
CA LYS A 654 -11.68 4.97 -9.60
C LYS A 654 -10.69 4.64 -10.71
N ARG A 655 -11.06 3.76 -11.66
CA ARG A 655 -10.24 3.48 -12.85
C ARG A 655 -10.08 4.71 -13.72
N GLY A 656 -11.16 5.48 -13.91
CA GLY A 656 -11.13 6.75 -14.64
C GLY A 656 -10.16 7.75 -14.03
N LEU A 657 -10.19 7.96 -12.72
CA LEU A 657 -9.26 8.85 -12.02
C LEU A 657 -7.80 8.38 -12.20
N SER A 658 -7.54 7.09 -12.02
CA SER A 658 -6.21 6.52 -12.27
C SER A 658 -5.76 6.67 -13.71
N ALA A 659 -6.67 6.50 -14.68
CA ALA A 659 -6.39 6.65 -16.10
C ALA A 659 -6.08 8.10 -16.47
N GLN A 660 -6.87 9.08 -16.03
CA GLN A 660 -6.64 10.50 -16.32
C GLN A 660 -5.29 10.99 -15.84
N LEU A 661 -4.83 10.52 -14.68
CA LEU A 661 -3.50 10.84 -14.15
C LEU A 661 -2.37 10.14 -14.91
N LEU A 662 -2.64 9.03 -15.58
CA LEU A 662 -1.61 8.08 -15.98
C LEU A 662 -1.56 7.79 -17.48
N LEU A 663 -2.61 8.16 -18.25
CA LEU A 663 -2.62 8.01 -19.70
C LEU A 663 -2.00 9.25 -20.39
N PRO A 664 -1.27 9.09 -21.50
CA PRO A 664 -0.89 10.21 -22.35
C PRO A 664 -2.16 10.96 -22.76
N GLY A 665 -2.16 12.29 -22.58
CA GLY A 665 -3.25 13.10 -23.06
C GLY A 665 -3.46 12.87 -24.55
N GLU A 666 -4.59 12.30 -24.92
CA GLU A 666 -5.03 12.35 -26.29
C GLU A 666 -5.26 13.82 -26.65
N THR A 667 -4.89 14.18 -27.86
CA THR A 667 -4.86 15.54 -28.40
C THR A 667 -6.20 16.28 -28.22
N ASP A 668 -6.14 17.60 -28.18
CA ASP A 668 -7.22 18.61 -27.96
C ASP A 668 -8.62 18.34 -28.55
N GLY A 669 -8.84 17.29 -29.32
CA GLY A 669 -10.13 16.91 -29.90
C GLY A 669 -11.05 16.06 -29.03
N ASP A 670 -10.53 15.40 -27.97
CA ASP A 670 -11.34 14.49 -27.16
C ASP A 670 -11.94 15.14 -25.90
N LEU A 671 -11.44 16.29 -25.50
CA LEU A 671 -12.04 17.09 -24.41
C LEU A 671 -13.43 17.63 -24.77
N ASP A 672 -13.71 17.89 -26.04
CA ASP A 672 -15.01 18.37 -26.52
C ASP A 672 -16.11 17.29 -26.54
N ASN A 673 -15.75 16.01 -26.42
CA ASN A 673 -16.68 14.88 -26.38
C ASN A 673 -17.05 14.40 -24.96
N LEU A 674 -16.49 15.02 -23.93
CA LEU A 674 -16.76 14.69 -22.51
C LEU A 674 -17.72 15.69 -21.82
N PHE A 675 -18.21 16.69 -22.56
CA PHE A 675 -19.19 17.66 -22.07
C PHE A 675 -20.57 17.49 -22.70
#